data_59d90cf7ea2917c7b0fd7e520a55967d
#
_entry.id   59d90cf7ea2917c7b0fd7e520a55967d
#
_cell.length_a   1.000
_cell.length_b   1.000
_cell.length_c   1.000
_cell.angle_alpha   90.00
_cell.angle_beta   90.00
_cell.angle_gamma   90.00
#
_symmetry.space_group_name_H-M   'P 1'
#
loop_
_entity.id
_entity.type
_entity.pdbx_description
1 polymer ?
#
loop_
_entity_poly.entity_id
_entity_poly.type
_entity_poly.pdbx_seq_one_letter_code
_entity_poly.pdbx_strand_id
1 'polypeptide(L)'
;MVAAALAFMASAQPFQSVYYPSKLTASTITRVHQRASALRSADENIHAIVRLCDEADLDRLAADYGVAFNVVTGNLATAVIPMRSLVAFAEDADVENVDAGNTVRAMTDLAREYSQVDALHGGLPDFPRSFTGKGVLIGVIDTGFDFMHPAFRDAEGNSRIIHVWDQSGRNGNTPSMGYGVVFDTPELIRSAAHDVSRDTHGTHVAAIAASSADVYKGMAPESDIVIVATDKSESGIIDALAYLLDYAEKEKKPMAINLSMGTVIGFKDGTDPIASMIDELLDKSGKKCLMAIAAGNEGHRNSTIVTEATGQGEVINTSFTPPSHMRENIFIGCSTTSAFQVTLSLVGSDGVAFETSISSDVSESVSHENITGEKDYSLVTLSPMKDADGLQRGVSINLYAPLKDGQKWKLSVTGAAGKYIACCDYGELDNGSNASTMAATACGQIPISVGAYVSRDKFTNLQGTERSSDWTVGERYPLSGMGPAFDGRDKPDVLAPGAHIISAINNYAASYNVNREDLAYTEVDALIPGRTNYWGAMCGTSMATPVVTGIMALWLQANPRLDFDHVRKLIGSPGSHIDAKTGMESLLAGVELPKSKNTVPYIYNPFTRSIVIIGEGVVCVEVFAVDGTVLKRKNRPVEPVHIPEGAMRIVRITTSTGSHILKI
;
A
#
# COMPACT_ATOMS: atom_id res chain seq x y z
N MET A 1 -14.71 20.03 -42.49
CA MET A 1 -13.81 18.87 -42.35
C MET A 1 -13.89 18.20 -40.98
N VAL A 2 -13.88 18.90 -39.85
CA VAL A 2 -14.09 18.27 -38.52
C VAL A 2 -15.47 17.60 -38.40
N ALA A 3 -16.54 18.21 -38.95
CA ALA A 3 -17.87 17.59 -38.99
C ALA A 3 -17.94 16.35 -39.90
N ALA A 4 -17.08 16.26 -40.91
CA ALA A 4 -16.98 15.08 -41.78
C ALA A 4 -16.18 13.95 -41.14
N ALA A 5 -15.18 14.27 -40.30
CA ALA A 5 -14.43 13.27 -39.53
C ALA A 5 -15.28 12.65 -38.40
N LEU A 6 -16.22 13.41 -37.83
CA LEU A 6 -17.13 12.92 -36.80
C LEU A 6 -18.25 12.01 -37.35
N ALA A 7 -18.62 12.18 -38.64
CA ALA A 7 -19.62 11.35 -39.28
C ALA A 7 -19.09 10.00 -39.80
N PHE A 8 -17.75 9.84 -39.92
CA PHE A 8 -17.14 8.65 -40.52
C PHE A 8 -16.79 7.51 -39.50
N MET A 9 -16.91 7.75 -38.19
CA MET A 9 -16.63 6.72 -37.19
C MET A 9 -17.73 5.68 -36.95
N ALA A 10 -18.83 5.74 -37.73
CA ALA A 10 -19.97 4.82 -37.58
C ALA A 10 -19.96 3.59 -38.50
N SER A 11 -18.96 3.44 -39.40
CA SER A 11 -18.85 2.27 -40.27
C SER A 11 -17.43 1.71 -40.28
N ALA A 12 -17.29 0.46 -39.92
CA ALA A 12 -16.01 -0.28 -39.96
C ALA A 12 -15.49 -0.40 -41.41
N GLN A 13 -14.57 0.48 -41.79
CA GLN A 13 -13.75 0.36 -43.01
C GLN A 13 -12.26 0.50 -42.62
N PRO A 14 -11.34 -0.22 -43.30
CA PRO A 14 -9.94 -0.26 -42.92
C PRO A 14 -9.23 1.04 -43.30
N PHE A 15 -8.55 1.64 -42.30
CA PHE A 15 -7.50 2.63 -42.35
C PHE A 15 -7.64 3.76 -43.41
N GLN A 16 -8.40 4.82 -43.09
CA GLN A 16 -8.25 6.11 -43.75
C GLN A 16 -7.28 6.98 -42.91
N SER A 17 -6.21 7.46 -43.54
CA SER A 17 -5.32 8.44 -42.93
C SER A 17 -6.04 9.79 -42.84
N VAL A 18 -6.21 10.31 -41.62
CA VAL A 18 -6.74 11.66 -41.39
C VAL A 18 -5.53 12.59 -41.21
N TYR A 19 -5.45 13.66 -42.02
CA TYR A 19 -4.41 14.65 -41.94
C TYR A 19 -4.88 15.85 -41.12
N TYR A 20 -4.05 16.25 -40.14
CA TYR A 20 -4.26 17.45 -39.33
C TYR A 20 -3.24 18.52 -39.68
N PRO A 21 -3.54 19.84 -39.48
CA PRO A 21 -2.57 20.89 -39.64
C PRO A 21 -1.29 20.62 -38.83
N SER A 22 -0.13 20.87 -39.38
CA SER A 22 1.17 20.68 -38.73
C SER A 22 1.36 21.54 -37.47
N LYS A 23 0.55 22.57 -37.31
CA LYS A 23 0.55 23.48 -36.17
C LYS A 23 -0.21 22.89 -34.93
N LEU A 24 -0.94 21.79 -35.10
CA LEU A 24 -1.54 21.04 -33.97
C LEU A 24 -0.52 20.04 -33.43
N THR A 25 -0.23 20.10 -32.13
CA THR A 25 0.65 19.11 -31.49
C THR A 25 0.01 17.71 -31.45
N ALA A 26 0.84 16.67 -31.32
CA ALA A 26 0.37 15.29 -31.18
C ALA A 26 -0.57 15.11 -29.98
N SER A 27 -0.31 15.82 -28.88
CA SER A 27 -1.15 15.87 -27.69
C SER A 27 -2.51 16.47 -27.99
N THR A 28 -2.58 17.55 -28.76
CA THR A 28 -3.83 18.19 -29.20
C THR A 28 -4.64 17.23 -30.07
N ILE A 29 -4.01 16.58 -31.05
CA ILE A 29 -4.66 15.60 -31.93
C ILE A 29 -5.21 14.43 -31.13
N THR A 30 -4.45 13.89 -30.20
CA THR A 30 -4.89 12.80 -29.30
C THR A 30 -6.10 13.21 -28.46
N ARG A 31 -6.10 14.42 -27.89
CA ARG A 31 -7.26 14.96 -27.14
C ARG A 31 -8.52 15.11 -28.00
N VAL A 32 -8.36 15.57 -29.24
CA VAL A 32 -9.48 15.64 -30.18
C VAL A 32 -10.09 14.26 -30.42
N HIS A 33 -9.25 13.22 -30.64
CA HIS A 33 -9.72 11.86 -30.84
C HIS A 33 -10.39 11.27 -29.60
N GLN A 34 -9.80 11.44 -28.43
CA GLN A 34 -10.39 10.96 -27.16
C GLN A 34 -11.74 11.60 -26.87
N ARG A 35 -11.88 12.92 -27.14
CA ARG A 35 -13.16 13.63 -26.99
C ARG A 35 -14.16 13.28 -28.08
N ALA A 36 -13.73 13.13 -29.31
CA ALA A 36 -14.62 12.73 -30.41
C ALA A 36 -15.24 11.33 -30.21
N SER A 37 -14.52 10.40 -29.59
CA SER A 37 -15.03 9.07 -29.22
C SER A 37 -15.99 9.09 -28.01
N ALA A 38 -15.88 10.10 -27.13
CA ALA A 38 -16.70 10.25 -25.93
C ALA A 38 -17.91 11.17 -26.13
N LEU A 39 -18.04 11.91 -27.26
CA LEU A 39 -18.92 13.06 -27.40
C LEU A 39 -20.15 12.86 -28.23
N ARG A 40 -21.23 13.46 -27.70
CA ARG A 40 -22.55 13.60 -28.33
C ARG A 40 -22.85 15.03 -28.81
N SER A 41 -21.95 16.03 -28.68
CA SER A 41 -22.19 17.39 -29.15
C SER A 41 -20.94 18.10 -29.66
N ALA A 42 -21.12 18.93 -30.72
CA ALA A 42 -20.08 19.73 -31.36
C ALA A 42 -19.78 21.08 -30.63
N ASP A 43 -20.41 21.33 -29.50
CA ASP A 43 -20.37 22.63 -28.79
C ASP A 43 -19.35 22.68 -27.65
N GLU A 44 -18.37 21.78 -27.63
CA GLU A 44 -17.34 21.79 -26.61
C GLU A 44 -16.10 22.61 -26.99
N ASN A 45 -15.44 23.11 -25.95
CA ASN A 45 -14.23 23.92 -26.07
C ASN A 45 -13.00 23.08 -25.70
N ILE A 46 -11.86 23.38 -26.32
CA ILE A 46 -10.55 22.89 -25.94
C ILE A 46 -9.74 24.02 -25.31
N HIS A 47 -9.09 23.74 -24.18
CA HIS A 47 -8.14 24.65 -23.55
C HIS A 47 -6.75 24.33 -24.08
N ALA A 48 -6.01 25.33 -24.56
CA ALA A 48 -4.70 25.16 -25.15
C ALA A 48 -3.75 26.30 -24.79
N ILE A 49 -2.44 26.04 -24.83
CA ILE A 49 -1.43 27.08 -24.97
C ILE A 49 -1.21 27.28 -26.47
N VAL A 50 -1.31 28.53 -26.90
CA VAL A 50 -1.15 28.90 -28.28
C VAL A 50 0.12 29.72 -28.42
N ARG A 51 0.97 29.38 -29.40
CA ARG A 51 2.06 30.24 -29.83
C ARG A 51 1.57 31.05 -31.04
N LEU A 52 1.75 32.35 -30.96
CA LEU A 52 1.32 33.33 -31.94
C LEU A 52 2.54 33.92 -32.63
N CYS A 53 2.35 34.42 -33.83
CA CYS A 53 3.35 35.24 -34.53
C CYS A 53 3.57 36.57 -33.78
N ASP A 54 4.71 37.19 -34.00
CA ASP A 54 4.94 38.55 -33.56
C ASP A 54 3.92 39.49 -34.23
N GLU A 55 3.27 40.37 -33.42
CA GLU A 55 2.22 41.29 -33.88
C GLU A 55 0.87 40.61 -34.26
N ALA A 56 0.57 39.40 -33.79
CA ALA A 56 -0.72 38.73 -34.02
C ALA A 56 -1.91 39.58 -33.51
N ASP A 57 -2.96 39.66 -34.33
CA ASP A 57 -4.21 40.37 -33.97
C ASP A 57 -5.14 39.48 -33.17
N LEU A 58 -5.05 39.54 -31.84
CA LEU A 58 -5.85 38.73 -30.90
C LEU A 58 -7.34 39.04 -31.00
N ASP A 59 -7.73 40.29 -31.21
CA ASP A 59 -9.14 40.68 -31.30
C ASP A 59 -9.76 40.13 -32.58
N ARG A 60 -9.04 40.14 -33.69
CA ARG A 60 -9.46 39.48 -34.93
C ARG A 60 -9.61 37.97 -34.75
N LEU A 61 -8.57 37.32 -34.18
CA LEU A 61 -8.60 35.87 -33.95
C LEU A 61 -9.77 35.47 -33.04
N ALA A 62 -10.04 36.25 -31.99
CA ALA A 62 -11.17 36.03 -31.10
C ALA A 62 -12.52 36.15 -31.85
N ALA A 63 -12.67 37.18 -32.67
CA ALA A 63 -13.88 37.44 -33.44
C ALA A 63 -14.15 36.39 -34.53
N ASP A 64 -13.11 36.03 -35.30
CA ASP A 64 -13.24 35.12 -36.45
C ASP A 64 -13.46 33.66 -36.06
N TYR A 65 -12.86 33.22 -34.94
CA TYR A 65 -12.87 31.80 -34.53
C TYR A 65 -13.65 31.54 -33.24
N GLY A 66 -14.10 32.59 -32.54
CA GLY A 66 -14.76 32.47 -31.25
C GLY A 66 -13.85 32.03 -30.12
N VAL A 67 -12.55 32.30 -30.24
CA VAL A 67 -11.52 31.95 -29.25
C VAL A 67 -11.50 33.00 -28.13
N ALA A 68 -11.41 32.54 -26.88
CA ALA A 68 -11.17 33.42 -25.74
C ALA A 68 -9.72 33.27 -25.27
N PHE A 69 -8.98 34.37 -25.28
CA PHE A 69 -7.62 34.43 -24.71
C PHE A 69 -7.68 34.91 -23.26
N ASN A 70 -7.03 34.17 -22.33
CA ASN A 70 -7.09 34.48 -20.89
C ASN A 70 -5.79 35.11 -20.38
N VAL A 71 -4.65 34.50 -20.67
CA VAL A 71 -3.32 35.00 -20.28
C VAL A 71 -2.49 35.13 -21.54
N VAL A 72 -1.86 36.31 -21.72
CA VAL A 72 -0.97 36.59 -22.84
C VAL A 72 0.40 37.03 -22.30
N THR A 73 1.47 36.36 -22.72
CA THR A 73 2.83 36.68 -22.28
C THR A 73 3.78 36.53 -23.48
N GLY A 74 4.24 37.67 -24.04
CA GLY A 74 5.00 37.68 -25.28
C GLY A 74 4.18 37.07 -26.43
N ASN A 75 4.70 36.08 -27.10
CA ASN A 75 4.02 35.37 -28.20
C ASN A 75 3.29 34.10 -27.74
N LEU A 76 3.09 33.89 -26.45
CA LEU A 76 2.32 32.77 -25.88
C LEU A 76 1.02 33.27 -25.27
N ALA A 77 -0.04 32.55 -25.51
CA ALA A 77 -1.34 32.80 -24.89
C ALA A 77 -2.02 31.52 -24.43
N THR A 78 -2.75 31.56 -23.30
CA THR A 78 -3.74 30.53 -23.00
C THR A 78 -5.04 30.86 -23.69
N ALA A 79 -5.63 29.88 -24.36
CA ALA A 79 -6.83 30.04 -25.17
C ALA A 79 -7.89 28.98 -24.90
N VAL A 80 -9.15 29.39 -24.94
CA VAL A 80 -10.31 28.51 -24.96
C VAL A 80 -10.85 28.52 -26.40
N ILE A 81 -10.69 27.42 -27.10
CA ILE A 81 -10.95 27.30 -28.53
C ILE A 81 -12.16 26.40 -28.75
N PRO A 82 -13.23 26.86 -29.41
CA PRO A 82 -14.31 25.98 -29.80
C PRO A 82 -13.82 24.85 -30.72
N MET A 83 -14.18 23.61 -30.44
CA MET A 83 -13.74 22.44 -31.22
C MET A 83 -14.05 22.57 -32.70
N ARG A 84 -15.15 23.21 -33.05
CA ARG A 84 -15.57 23.48 -34.43
C ARG A 84 -14.62 24.42 -35.19
N SER A 85 -13.93 25.31 -34.45
CA SER A 85 -13.03 26.31 -35.04
C SER A 85 -11.54 25.88 -34.97
N LEU A 86 -11.21 24.82 -34.23
CA LEU A 86 -9.84 24.43 -33.90
C LEU A 86 -8.93 24.29 -35.13
N VAL A 87 -9.40 23.62 -36.19
CA VAL A 87 -8.59 23.39 -37.40
C VAL A 87 -8.40 24.70 -38.17
N ALA A 88 -9.45 25.47 -38.37
CA ALA A 88 -9.39 26.76 -39.09
C ALA A 88 -8.52 27.79 -38.29
N PHE A 89 -8.66 27.79 -36.94
CA PHE A 89 -7.83 28.63 -36.09
C PHE A 89 -6.35 28.25 -36.17
N ALA A 90 -6.04 26.95 -36.16
CA ALA A 90 -4.65 26.49 -36.28
C ALA A 90 -4.02 26.82 -37.66
N GLU A 91 -4.82 26.89 -38.71
CA GLU A 91 -4.37 27.23 -40.07
C GLU A 91 -4.15 28.75 -40.28
N ASP A 92 -4.66 29.59 -39.35
CA ASP A 92 -4.49 31.04 -39.45
C ASP A 92 -3.00 31.44 -39.46
N ALA A 93 -2.70 32.53 -40.19
CA ALA A 93 -1.33 33.00 -40.38
C ALA A 93 -0.71 33.50 -39.06
N ASP A 94 -1.52 34.09 -38.19
CA ASP A 94 -1.07 34.62 -36.89
C ASP A 94 -0.86 33.53 -35.82
N VAL A 95 -1.22 32.28 -36.10
CA VAL A 95 -1.05 31.14 -35.20
C VAL A 95 0.13 30.28 -35.64
N GLU A 96 1.13 30.10 -34.81
CA GLU A 96 2.28 29.23 -35.08
C GLU A 96 2.10 27.81 -34.58
N ASN A 97 1.48 27.66 -33.39
CA ASN A 97 1.29 26.34 -32.75
C ASN A 97 0.10 26.36 -31.79
N VAL A 98 -0.61 25.25 -31.72
CA VAL A 98 -1.68 25.01 -30.73
C VAL A 98 -1.37 23.74 -29.96
N ASP A 99 -1.11 23.88 -28.68
CA ASP A 99 -0.82 22.78 -27.76
C ASP A 99 -1.89 22.71 -26.65
N ALA A 100 -2.78 21.74 -26.75
CA ALA A 100 -3.73 21.46 -25.69
C ALA A 100 -3.07 20.82 -24.44
N GLY A 101 -1.77 20.63 -24.49
CA GLY A 101 -0.96 20.09 -23.42
C GLY A 101 -1.26 18.61 -23.11
N ASN A 102 -0.35 17.96 -22.45
CA ASN A 102 -0.65 16.72 -21.75
C ASN A 102 -1.50 17.05 -20.52
N THR A 103 -2.36 16.13 -20.13
CA THR A 103 -3.11 16.26 -18.88
C THR A 103 -2.08 16.38 -17.75
N VAL A 104 -2.09 17.50 -17.03
CA VAL A 104 -1.29 17.64 -15.81
C VAL A 104 -1.83 16.62 -14.82
N ARG A 105 -1.04 15.61 -14.49
CA ARG A 105 -1.45 14.55 -13.56
C ARG A 105 -1.05 14.95 -12.16
N ALA A 106 -1.91 14.69 -11.20
CA ALA A 106 -1.59 14.82 -9.78
C ALA A 106 -0.52 13.79 -9.41
N MET A 107 0.42 14.13 -8.56
CA MET A 107 1.70 13.41 -8.42
C MET A 107 1.76 12.23 -7.41
N THR A 108 0.69 11.84 -6.70
CA THR A 108 0.55 10.49 -6.09
C THR A 108 0.09 9.43 -7.06
N ASP A 109 -0.20 9.89 -8.21
CA ASP A 109 -0.56 9.11 -9.36
C ASP A 109 0.43 8.01 -9.68
N LEU A 110 1.75 8.22 -9.51
CA LEU A 110 2.73 7.19 -9.85
C LEU A 110 2.54 5.90 -9.05
N ALA A 111 2.27 5.97 -7.74
CA ALA A 111 2.01 4.76 -6.97
C ALA A 111 0.74 4.05 -7.44
N ARG A 112 -0.35 4.79 -7.75
CA ARG A 112 -1.59 4.22 -8.30
C ARG A 112 -1.41 3.77 -9.75
N GLU A 113 -0.69 4.56 -10.58
CA GLU A 113 -0.40 4.24 -11.97
C GLU A 113 0.39 2.94 -12.08
N TYR A 114 1.52 2.83 -11.37
CA TYR A 114 2.36 1.63 -11.39
C TYR A 114 1.68 0.40 -10.79
N SER A 115 0.79 0.56 -9.83
CA SER A 115 -0.02 -0.52 -9.27
C SER A 115 -1.36 -0.72 -9.98
N GLN A 116 -1.65 0.04 -11.06
CA GLN A 116 -2.85 -0.05 -11.89
C GLN A 116 -4.18 0.21 -11.13
N VAL A 117 -4.14 0.95 -10.02
CA VAL A 117 -5.32 1.27 -9.21
C VAL A 117 -6.28 2.23 -9.92
N ASP A 118 -5.76 3.15 -10.74
CA ASP A 118 -6.57 4.12 -11.46
C ASP A 118 -7.59 3.46 -12.41
N ALA A 119 -7.28 2.28 -12.95
CA ALA A 119 -8.23 1.49 -13.74
C ALA A 119 -9.45 1.06 -12.90
N LEU A 120 -9.24 0.70 -11.63
CA LEU A 120 -10.31 0.31 -10.71
C LEU A 120 -11.17 1.51 -10.30
N HIS A 121 -10.54 2.67 -10.05
CA HIS A 121 -11.24 3.91 -9.73
C HIS A 121 -12.09 4.39 -10.91
N GLY A 122 -11.58 4.26 -12.14
CA GLY A 122 -12.26 4.68 -13.36
C GLY A 122 -13.51 3.87 -13.68
N GLY A 123 -13.55 2.60 -13.32
CA GLY A 123 -14.65 1.70 -13.67
C GLY A 123 -14.71 1.41 -15.17
N LEU A 124 -15.79 1.82 -15.83
CA LEU A 124 -15.95 1.62 -17.29
C LEU A 124 -14.88 2.38 -18.09
N PRO A 125 -14.34 1.81 -19.19
CA PRO A 125 -14.77 0.55 -19.82
C PRO A 125 -14.13 -0.72 -19.21
N ASP A 126 -13.09 -0.60 -18.38
CA ASP A 126 -12.33 -1.75 -17.90
C ASP A 126 -13.13 -2.61 -16.90
N PHE A 127 -13.90 -1.95 -16.02
CA PHE A 127 -14.68 -2.62 -14.97
C PHE A 127 -16.13 -2.15 -14.96
N PRO A 128 -17.08 -3.00 -14.53
CA PRO A 128 -18.52 -2.69 -14.56
C PRO A 128 -18.94 -1.53 -13.64
N ARG A 129 -18.09 -1.17 -12.70
CA ARG A 129 -18.26 -0.05 -11.76
C ARG A 129 -16.89 0.38 -11.21
N SER A 130 -16.87 1.56 -10.59
CA SER A 130 -15.72 2.02 -9.81
C SER A 130 -15.56 1.19 -8.54
N PHE A 131 -14.30 0.89 -8.19
CA PHE A 131 -13.92 0.29 -6.92
C PHE A 131 -13.02 1.28 -6.18
N THR A 132 -13.50 1.76 -5.04
CA THR A 132 -12.93 2.88 -4.27
C THR A 132 -12.74 2.54 -2.78
N GLY A 133 -13.04 1.29 -2.42
CA GLY A 133 -13.01 0.81 -1.03
C GLY A 133 -14.30 1.08 -0.25
N LYS A 134 -15.34 1.60 -0.88
CA LYS A 134 -16.60 1.92 -0.21
C LYS A 134 -17.23 0.71 0.48
N GLY A 135 -17.53 0.85 1.78
CA GLY A 135 -18.09 -0.21 2.61
C GLY A 135 -17.05 -1.19 3.19
N VAL A 136 -15.76 -0.92 2.98
CA VAL A 136 -14.63 -1.66 3.55
C VAL A 136 -13.93 -0.76 4.57
N LEU A 137 -13.49 -1.33 5.69
CA LEU A 137 -12.67 -0.65 6.68
C LEU A 137 -11.18 -0.77 6.32
N ILE A 138 -10.43 0.29 6.55
CA ILE A 138 -8.97 0.25 6.60
C ILE A 138 -8.55 0.44 8.05
N GLY A 139 -7.95 -0.59 8.64
CA GLY A 139 -7.32 -0.55 9.95
C GLY A 139 -5.84 -0.17 9.83
N VAL A 140 -5.37 0.84 10.57
CA VAL A 140 -3.97 1.25 10.55
C VAL A 140 -3.38 1.18 11.95
N ILE A 141 -2.34 0.36 12.12
CA ILE A 141 -1.55 0.25 13.35
C ILE A 141 -0.25 1.01 13.10
N ASP A 142 -0.11 2.20 13.68
CA ASP A 142 1.04 3.08 13.45
C ASP A 142 1.10 4.18 14.52
N THR A 143 1.89 5.23 14.32
CA THR A 143 1.99 6.40 15.19
C THR A 143 2.30 7.66 14.39
N GLY A 144 1.97 8.82 14.92
CA GLY A 144 2.18 10.11 14.26
C GLY A 144 1.03 10.50 13.33
N PHE A 145 -0.19 10.35 13.81
CA PHE A 145 -1.40 10.68 13.07
C PHE A 145 -1.85 12.13 13.28
N ASP A 146 -2.20 12.79 12.20
CA ASP A 146 -2.99 14.01 12.14
C ASP A 146 -4.43 13.67 11.75
N PHE A 147 -5.31 13.55 12.72
CA PHE A 147 -6.72 13.18 12.50
C PHE A 147 -7.52 14.24 11.74
N MET A 148 -6.98 15.46 11.67
CA MET A 148 -7.63 16.62 11.06
C MET A 148 -7.17 16.88 9.62
N HIS A 149 -6.23 16.05 9.09
CA HIS A 149 -5.70 16.27 7.76
C HIS A 149 -6.81 16.11 6.68
N PRO A 150 -6.91 17.01 5.67
CA PRO A 150 -7.96 16.93 4.64
C PRO A 150 -7.93 15.65 3.81
N ALA A 151 -6.81 14.95 3.75
CA ALA A 151 -6.69 13.63 3.14
C ALA A 151 -7.71 12.59 3.69
N PHE A 152 -8.23 12.82 4.89
CA PHE A 152 -9.15 11.91 5.57
C PHE A 152 -10.58 12.41 5.63
N ARG A 153 -10.97 13.37 4.76
CA ARG A 153 -12.33 13.89 4.69
C ARG A 153 -13.07 13.36 3.46
N ASP A 154 -14.38 13.21 3.59
CA ASP A 154 -15.24 12.95 2.44
C ASP A 154 -15.49 14.23 1.61
N ALA A 155 -16.27 14.12 0.54
CA ALA A 155 -16.60 15.25 -0.32
C ALA A 155 -17.42 16.35 0.39
N GLU A 156 -18.12 16.00 1.46
CA GLU A 156 -18.90 16.89 2.31
C GLU A 156 -18.05 17.53 3.43
N GLY A 157 -16.78 17.13 3.56
CA GLY A 157 -15.84 17.63 4.57
C GLY A 157 -15.90 16.89 5.91
N ASN A 158 -16.67 15.81 6.02
CA ASN A 158 -16.71 14.98 7.22
C ASN A 158 -15.48 14.06 7.31
N SER A 159 -15.05 13.75 8.53
CA SER A 159 -13.97 12.80 8.74
C SER A 159 -14.37 11.38 8.34
N ARG A 160 -13.49 10.71 7.58
CA ARG A 160 -13.57 9.25 7.33
C ARG A 160 -12.77 8.45 8.35
N ILE A 161 -12.03 9.11 9.26
CA ILE A 161 -11.55 8.46 10.48
C ILE A 161 -12.76 8.38 11.40
N ILE A 162 -13.27 7.16 11.59
CA ILE A 162 -14.50 6.91 12.35
C ILE A 162 -14.24 6.40 13.75
N HIS A 163 -13.01 5.93 14.02
CA HIS A 163 -12.64 5.37 15.32
C HIS A 163 -11.12 5.44 15.51
N VAL A 164 -10.69 5.80 16.72
CA VAL A 164 -9.28 5.88 17.11
C VAL A 164 -9.10 5.27 18.49
N TRP A 165 -8.12 4.38 18.63
CA TRP A 165 -7.58 3.99 19.92
C TRP A 165 -6.12 4.48 20.03
N ASP A 166 -5.88 5.42 20.94
CA ASP A 166 -4.54 5.89 21.30
C ASP A 166 -4.03 5.13 22.52
N GLN A 167 -3.10 4.19 22.32
CA GLN A 167 -2.54 3.34 23.37
C GLN A 167 -1.74 4.13 24.41
N SER A 168 -1.18 5.26 24.02
CA SER A 168 -0.42 6.14 24.90
C SER A 168 -1.27 7.21 25.59
N GLY A 169 -2.52 7.38 25.14
CA GLY A 169 -3.47 8.35 25.67
C GLY A 169 -3.81 8.10 27.14
N ARG A 170 -4.06 9.18 27.89
CA ARG A 170 -4.30 9.10 29.35
C ARG A 170 -5.62 9.69 29.81
N ASN A 171 -6.29 10.49 29.00
CA ASN A 171 -7.49 11.22 29.37
C ASN A 171 -8.63 10.88 28.40
N GLY A 172 -9.60 10.11 28.82
CA GLY A 172 -10.76 9.72 28.01
C GLY A 172 -11.30 8.34 28.37
N ASN A 173 -12.09 7.76 27.47
CA ASN A 173 -12.67 6.45 27.64
C ASN A 173 -11.61 5.36 27.41
N THR A 174 -11.45 4.49 28.41
CA THR A 174 -10.54 3.34 28.29
C THR A 174 -11.24 2.19 27.55
N PRO A 175 -10.60 1.58 26.55
CA PRO A 175 -11.16 0.42 25.85
C PRO A 175 -11.18 -0.84 26.69
N SER A 176 -11.77 -1.92 26.15
CA SER A 176 -11.77 -3.25 26.78
C SER A 176 -10.39 -3.82 27.08
N MET A 177 -9.37 -3.33 26.39
CA MET A 177 -7.95 -3.70 26.63
C MET A 177 -7.39 -3.16 27.94
N GLY A 178 -8.08 -2.22 28.60
CA GLY A 178 -7.72 -1.73 29.94
C GLY A 178 -6.68 -0.61 29.98
N TYR A 179 -6.23 -0.11 28.85
CA TYR A 179 -5.28 1.00 28.76
C TYR A 179 -5.50 1.87 27.50
N GLY A 180 -4.86 3.05 27.47
CA GLY A 180 -5.05 4.02 26.39
C GLY A 180 -6.42 4.70 26.43
N VAL A 181 -6.73 5.40 25.35
CA VAL A 181 -7.96 6.19 25.21
C VAL A 181 -8.60 5.93 23.85
N VAL A 182 -9.94 5.83 23.83
CA VAL A 182 -10.73 5.71 22.60
C VAL A 182 -11.40 7.03 22.26
N PHE A 183 -11.34 7.40 20.98
CA PHE A 183 -12.11 8.48 20.38
C PHE A 183 -13.04 7.85 19.33
N ASP A 184 -14.33 7.74 19.64
CA ASP A 184 -15.34 7.01 18.86
C ASP A 184 -16.45 7.90 18.29
N THR A 185 -16.32 9.23 18.46
CA THR A 185 -17.20 10.22 17.83
C THR A 185 -16.40 11.26 17.05
N PRO A 186 -16.99 11.88 16.02
CA PRO A 186 -16.32 12.94 15.26
C PRO A 186 -15.84 14.11 16.13
N GLU A 187 -16.58 14.43 17.20
CA GLU A 187 -16.25 15.50 18.15
C GLU A 187 -15.01 15.16 18.97
N LEU A 188 -14.93 13.91 19.48
CA LEU A 188 -13.79 13.43 20.26
C LEU A 188 -12.53 13.34 19.39
N ILE A 189 -12.64 12.80 18.17
CA ILE A 189 -11.52 12.71 17.20
C ILE A 189 -11.02 14.12 16.86
N ARG A 190 -11.94 15.06 16.61
CA ARG A 190 -11.60 16.46 16.33
C ARG A 190 -10.93 17.13 17.53
N SER A 191 -11.41 16.85 18.74
CA SER A 191 -10.85 17.41 19.97
C SER A 191 -9.46 16.86 20.28
N ALA A 192 -9.20 15.58 19.99
CA ALA A 192 -7.89 14.96 20.12
C ALA A 192 -6.91 15.53 19.09
N ALA A 193 -7.36 15.73 17.86
CA ALA A 193 -6.65 16.29 16.72
C ALA A 193 -5.45 15.46 16.21
N HIS A 194 -4.67 14.86 17.07
CA HIS A 194 -3.49 14.03 16.77
C HIS A 194 -3.16 13.12 17.97
N ASP A 195 -2.34 12.10 17.76
CA ASP A 195 -1.72 11.28 18.83
C ASP A 195 -0.38 11.89 19.29
N VAL A 196 0.67 11.78 18.48
CA VAL A 196 2.02 12.31 18.77
C VAL A 196 2.37 13.45 17.83
N SER A 197 2.70 14.61 18.38
CA SER A 197 2.99 15.84 17.61
C SER A 197 4.40 15.87 16.99
N ARG A 198 5.21 14.83 17.12
CA ARG A 198 6.61 14.80 16.64
C ARG A 198 6.90 13.68 15.65
N ASP A 199 5.89 12.94 15.24
CA ASP A 199 5.99 11.87 14.25
C ASP A 199 4.97 12.12 13.13
N THR A 200 5.23 11.62 11.94
CA THR A 200 4.36 11.79 10.77
C THR A 200 4.09 10.48 10.04
N HIS A 201 4.71 9.40 10.48
CA HIS A 201 4.71 8.14 9.76
C HIS A 201 3.29 7.59 9.56
N GLY A 202 2.47 7.54 10.59
CA GLY A 202 1.10 7.04 10.52
C GLY A 202 0.18 7.87 9.62
N THR A 203 0.34 9.21 9.61
CA THR A 203 -0.41 10.08 8.67
C THR A 203 -0.07 9.75 7.23
N HIS A 204 1.23 9.61 6.94
CA HIS A 204 1.72 9.31 5.60
C HIS A 204 1.21 7.95 5.10
N VAL A 205 1.34 6.93 5.93
CA VAL A 205 0.89 5.55 5.68
C VAL A 205 -0.62 5.48 5.46
N ALA A 206 -1.41 6.04 6.38
CA ALA A 206 -2.87 6.03 6.28
C ALA A 206 -3.37 6.75 5.02
N ALA A 207 -2.71 7.84 4.61
CA ALA A 207 -3.09 8.56 3.41
C ALA A 207 -2.70 7.83 2.12
N ILE A 208 -1.60 7.08 2.07
CA ILE A 208 -1.32 6.19 0.93
C ILE A 208 -2.46 5.17 0.77
N ALA A 209 -2.89 4.54 1.86
CA ALA A 209 -3.96 3.56 1.80
C ALA A 209 -5.32 4.19 1.43
N ALA A 210 -5.68 5.35 1.99
CA ALA A 210 -7.05 5.81 2.01
C ALA A 210 -7.28 7.33 1.83
N SER A 211 -6.31 8.12 1.32
CA SER A 211 -6.55 9.55 1.07
C SER A 211 -7.66 9.77 0.05
N SER A 212 -8.58 10.69 0.35
CA SER A 212 -9.62 11.20 -0.55
C SER A 212 -9.23 12.51 -1.23
N ALA A 213 -8.07 13.08 -0.92
CA ALA A 213 -7.61 14.32 -1.53
C ALA A 213 -7.47 14.20 -3.05
N ASP A 214 -7.84 15.25 -3.78
CA ASP A 214 -7.80 15.23 -5.24
C ASP A 214 -6.36 15.14 -5.77
N VAL A 215 -5.41 15.86 -5.14
CA VAL A 215 -4.02 15.94 -5.60
C VAL A 215 -3.26 14.65 -5.28
N TYR A 216 -3.38 14.13 -4.05
CA TYR A 216 -2.66 12.93 -3.60
C TYR A 216 -3.65 11.90 -3.06
N LYS A 217 -4.46 11.37 -3.97
CA LYS A 217 -5.47 10.36 -3.69
C LYS A 217 -4.82 9.02 -3.32
N GLY A 218 -5.31 8.39 -2.28
CA GLY A 218 -4.90 7.04 -1.85
C GLY A 218 -5.50 5.93 -2.71
N MET A 219 -5.17 4.70 -2.34
CA MET A 219 -5.61 3.49 -3.06
C MET A 219 -7.11 3.22 -2.88
N ALA A 220 -7.67 3.44 -1.68
CA ALA A 220 -9.07 3.19 -1.33
C ALA A 220 -9.74 4.45 -0.74
N PRO A 221 -10.03 5.47 -1.59
CA PRO A 221 -10.40 6.82 -1.14
C PRO A 221 -11.80 6.93 -0.51
N GLU A 222 -12.66 5.92 -0.60
CA GLU A 222 -13.99 5.89 0.03
C GLU A 222 -14.10 4.86 1.17
N SER A 223 -12.99 4.28 1.62
CA SER A 223 -12.97 3.43 2.82
C SER A 223 -13.09 4.26 4.10
N ASP A 224 -13.84 3.75 5.08
CA ASP A 224 -13.77 4.25 6.45
C ASP A 224 -12.46 3.82 7.10
N ILE A 225 -11.88 4.67 7.97
CA ILE A 225 -10.57 4.47 8.57
C ILE A 225 -10.70 4.25 10.07
N VAL A 226 -10.07 3.18 10.56
CA VAL A 226 -9.95 2.86 11.99
C VAL A 226 -8.47 2.89 12.36
N ILE A 227 -8.11 3.70 13.34
CA ILE A 227 -6.72 3.92 13.73
C ILE A 227 -6.47 3.29 15.10
N VAL A 228 -5.34 2.58 15.23
CA VAL A 228 -4.71 2.33 16.51
C VAL A 228 -3.36 3.05 16.53
N ALA A 229 -3.28 4.13 17.30
CA ALA A 229 -2.04 4.84 17.55
C ALA A 229 -1.23 4.06 18.60
N THR A 230 -0.26 3.28 18.13
CA THR A 230 0.45 2.29 18.95
C THR A 230 1.57 2.90 19.78
N ASP A 231 1.85 2.31 20.93
CA ASP A 231 3.01 2.60 21.79
C ASP A 231 4.33 2.01 21.25
N LYS A 232 4.28 1.31 20.10
CA LYS A 232 5.40 0.62 19.42
C LYS A 232 5.94 -0.61 20.16
N SER A 233 5.31 -1.07 21.24
CA SER A 233 5.66 -2.34 21.85
C SER A 233 5.09 -3.52 21.05
N GLU A 234 5.76 -4.68 21.09
CA GLU A 234 5.26 -5.89 20.43
C GLU A 234 3.89 -6.31 21.00
N SER A 235 3.71 -6.22 22.31
CA SER A 235 2.42 -6.47 22.96
C SER A 235 1.35 -5.48 22.52
N GLY A 236 1.70 -4.18 22.40
CA GLY A 236 0.80 -3.16 21.89
C GLY A 236 0.35 -3.41 20.45
N ILE A 237 1.24 -3.94 19.60
CA ILE A 237 0.89 -4.33 18.22
C ILE A 237 -0.10 -5.51 18.22
N ILE A 238 0.10 -6.51 19.06
CA ILE A 238 -0.81 -7.67 19.19
C ILE A 238 -2.18 -7.23 19.70
N ASP A 239 -2.21 -6.40 20.75
CA ASP A 239 -3.44 -5.83 21.29
C ASP A 239 -4.17 -4.98 20.26
N ALA A 240 -3.43 -4.20 19.46
CA ALA A 240 -3.98 -3.41 18.36
C ALA A 240 -4.65 -4.29 17.29
N LEU A 241 -3.99 -5.38 16.89
CA LEU A 241 -4.56 -6.32 15.93
C LEU A 241 -5.85 -6.97 16.50
N ALA A 242 -5.80 -7.48 17.72
CA ALA A 242 -6.97 -8.08 18.37
C ALA A 242 -8.15 -7.09 18.46
N TYR A 243 -7.85 -5.82 18.77
CA TYR A 243 -8.83 -4.74 18.83
C TYR A 243 -9.48 -4.46 17.48
N LEU A 244 -8.69 -4.36 16.39
CA LEU A 244 -9.19 -4.13 15.04
C LEU A 244 -10.05 -5.30 14.54
N LEU A 245 -9.66 -6.54 14.84
CA LEU A 245 -10.43 -7.72 14.48
C LEU A 245 -11.81 -7.74 15.19
N ASP A 246 -11.85 -7.45 16.49
CA ASP A 246 -13.09 -7.32 17.27
C ASP A 246 -13.96 -6.15 16.74
N TYR A 247 -13.36 -5.02 16.40
CA TYR A 247 -14.05 -3.89 15.81
C TYR A 247 -14.72 -4.24 14.47
N ALA A 248 -13.97 -4.88 13.56
CA ALA A 248 -14.50 -5.30 12.26
C ALA A 248 -15.67 -6.31 12.40
N GLU A 249 -15.58 -7.21 13.37
CA GLU A 249 -16.66 -8.16 13.65
C GLU A 249 -17.92 -7.48 14.19
N LYS A 250 -17.78 -6.53 15.12
CA LYS A 250 -18.90 -5.73 15.65
C LYS A 250 -19.58 -4.90 14.57
N GLU A 251 -18.80 -4.26 13.70
CA GLU A 251 -19.31 -3.48 12.57
C GLU A 251 -19.85 -4.34 11.42
N LYS A 252 -19.54 -5.64 11.42
CA LYS A 252 -19.88 -6.59 10.34
C LYS A 252 -19.40 -6.15 8.97
N LYS A 253 -18.26 -5.45 8.92
CA LYS A 253 -17.62 -4.97 7.72
C LYS A 253 -16.31 -5.71 7.48
N PRO A 254 -15.93 -6.00 6.21
CA PRO A 254 -14.59 -6.49 5.90
C PRO A 254 -13.56 -5.39 6.20
N MET A 255 -12.35 -5.79 6.60
CA MET A 255 -11.27 -4.86 6.92
C MET A 255 -9.96 -5.28 6.26
N ALA A 256 -9.25 -4.30 5.70
CA ALA A 256 -7.84 -4.42 5.31
C ALA A 256 -6.97 -3.71 6.36
N ILE A 257 -6.03 -4.44 6.96
CA ILE A 257 -5.20 -3.96 8.07
C ILE A 257 -3.79 -3.69 7.56
N ASN A 258 -3.24 -2.54 7.93
CA ASN A 258 -1.88 -2.11 7.63
C ASN A 258 -1.00 -2.14 8.87
N LEU A 259 0.15 -2.82 8.79
CA LEU A 259 1.22 -2.75 9.77
C LEU A 259 2.53 -2.38 9.06
N SER A 260 2.90 -1.11 9.12
CA SER A 260 4.13 -0.58 8.54
C SER A 260 5.28 -0.52 9.56
N MET A 261 5.30 -1.48 10.47
CA MET A 261 6.28 -1.61 11.56
C MET A 261 6.69 -3.08 11.72
N GLY A 262 7.87 -3.31 12.32
CA GLY A 262 8.34 -4.64 12.66
C GLY A 262 9.71 -4.63 13.33
N THR A 263 10.15 -5.79 13.78
CA THR A 263 11.49 -6.01 14.33
C THR A 263 12.30 -6.89 13.39
N VAL A 264 13.60 -6.55 13.21
CA VAL A 264 14.53 -7.38 12.44
C VAL A 264 15.15 -8.49 13.27
N ILE A 265 15.06 -8.38 14.61
CA ILE A 265 15.59 -9.32 15.59
C ILE A 265 14.52 -10.35 15.92
N GLY A 266 14.83 -11.63 15.83
CA GLY A 266 13.93 -12.73 16.14
C GLY A 266 14.01 -13.89 15.16
N PHE A 267 13.13 -14.88 15.36
CA PHE A 267 13.03 -16.07 14.52
C PHE A 267 12.40 -15.72 13.18
N LYS A 268 13.18 -15.77 12.11
CA LYS A 268 12.74 -15.40 10.75
C LYS A 268 12.12 -16.56 9.97
N ASP A 269 11.46 -17.48 10.65
CA ASP A 269 10.78 -18.66 10.08
C ASP A 269 9.27 -18.71 10.40
N GLY A 270 8.73 -17.64 10.98
CA GLY A 270 7.34 -17.54 11.38
C GLY A 270 7.05 -18.05 12.80
N THR A 271 8.04 -18.62 13.49
CA THR A 271 7.90 -19.07 14.88
C THR A 271 8.28 -18.02 15.92
N ASP A 272 8.62 -16.81 15.47
CA ASP A 272 8.79 -15.70 16.38
C ASP A 272 7.47 -15.44 17.13
N PRO A 273 7.49 -15.20 18.46
CA PRO A 273 6.26 -15.05 19.24
C PRO A 273 5.29 -14.01 18.67
N ILE A 274 5.77 -12.85 18.22
CA ILE A 274 4.88 -11.83 17.64
C ILE A 274 4.30 -12.29 16.29
N ALA A 275 5.11 -12.89 15.42
CA ALA A 275 4.64 -13.39 14.12
C ALA A 275 3.62 -14.51 14.27
N SER A 276 3.87 -15.45 15.20
CA SER A 276 2.96 -16.55 15.52
C SER A 276 1.63 -16.06 16.12
N MET A 277 1.66 -15.06 17.01
CA MET A 277 0.44 -14.48 17.58
C MET A 277 -0.38 -13.74 16.51
N ILE A 278 0.26 -13.03 15.59
CA ILE A 278 -0.41 -12.43 14.44
C ILE A 278 -1.11 -13.50 13.59
N ASP A 279 -0.41 -14.57 13.26
CA ASP A 279 -0.95 -15.69 12.48
C ASP A 279 -2.17 -16.30 13.19
N GLU A 280 -2.06 -16.58 14.47
CA GLU A 280 -3.14 -17.18 15.26
C GLU A 280 -4.39 -16.28 15.35
N LEU A 281 -4.21 -14.98 15.56
CA LEU A 281 -5.31 -14.02 15.60
C LEU A 281 -6.01 -13.91 14.24
N LEU A 282 -5.26 -13.86 13.16
CA LEU A 282 -5.81 -13.79 11.80
C LEU A 282 -6.54 -15.08 11.42
N ASP A 283 -6.02 -16.25 11.78
CA ASP A 283 -6.70 -17.54 11.53
C ASP A 283 -8.04 -17.62 12.29
N LYS A 284 -8.06 -17.21 13.56
CA LYS A 284 -9.26 -17.18 14.40
C LYS A 284 -10.31 -16.16 13.97
N SER A 285 -9.93 -15.12 13.21
CA SER A 285 -10.85 -14.04 12.81
C SER A 285 -11.93 -14.46 11.80
N GLY A 286 -11.91 -15.70 11.35
CA GLY A 286 -12.88 -16.23 10.39
C GLY A 286 -12.79 -15.63 8.99
N LYS A 287 -11.62 -15.14 8.58
CA LYS A 287 -11.27 -14.71 7.21
C LYS A 287 -12.00 -13.45 6.72
N LYS A 288 -12.48 -12.60 7.62
CA LYS A 288 -13.13 -11.31 7.26
C LYS A 288 -12.16 -10.15 7.18
N CYS A 289 -10.94 -10.31 7.68
CA CYS A 289 -9.90 -9.30 7.71
C CYS A 289 -8.67 -9.80 6.97
N LEU A 290 -8.06 -8.93 6.18
CA LEU A 290 -6.78 -9.15 5.51
C LEU A 290 -5.74 -8.23 6.12
N MET A 291 -4.47 -8.65 6.15
CA MET A 291 -3.40 -7.85 6.72
C MET A 291 -2.17 -7.84 5.82
N ALA A 292 -1.59 -6.66 5.62
CA ALA A 292 -0.29 -6.46 5.00
C ALA A 292 0.74 -5.98 6.03
N ILE A 293 1.95 -6.51 5.94
CA ILE A 293 3.07 -6.20 6.85
C ILE A 293 4.31 -5.78 6.06
N ALA A 294 5.00 -4.73 6.50
CA ALA A 294 6.24 -4.25 5.89
C ALA A 294 7.39 -5.25 6.05
N ALA A 295 8.10 -5.52 4.95
CA ALA A 295 9.20 -6.49 4.89
C ALA A 295 10.46 -6.06 5.69
N GLY A 296 10.58 -4.77 6.05
CA GLY A 296 11.78 -4.20 6.66
C GLY A 296 12.62 -3.41 5.65
N ASN A 297 13.61 -2.64 6.16
CA ASN A 297 14.40 -1.72 5.34
C ASN A 297 15.92 -1.99 5.41
N GLU A 298 16.31 -3.23 5.69
CA GLU A 298 17.69 -3.65 5.92
C GLU A 298 18.33 -4.33 4.70
N GLY A 299 17.62 -4.35 3.54
CA GLY A 299 18.05 -5.06 2.32
C GLY A 299 19.33 -4.53 1.66
N HIS A 300 19.88 -3.42 2.12
CA HIS A 300 21.14 -2.86 1.66
C HIS A 300 22.34 -3.23 2.56
N ARG A 301 22.07 -3.77 3.77
CA ARG A 301 23.09 -4.06 4.78
C ARG A 301 23.49 -5.53 4.77
N ASN A 302 24.76 -5.80 4.94
CA ASN A 302 25.30 -7.15 5.18
C ASN A 302 25.05 -7.57 6.64
N SER A 303 23.81 -7.49 7.08
CA SER A 303 23.42 -7.65 8.49
C SER A 303 23.10 -9.09 8.91
N THR A 304 23.12 -10.04 7.96
CA THR A 304 22.66 -11.42 8.22
C THR A 304 23.69 -12.45 7.76
N ILE A 305 23.92 -13.47 8.58
CA ILE A 305 24.64 -14.69 8.22
C ILE A 305 23.66 -15.86 8.31
N VAL A 306 23.50 -16.62 7.23
CA VAL A 306 22.80 -17.91 7.23
C VAL A 306 23.80 -18.99 6.82
N THR A 307 23.95 -20.02 7.64
CA THR A 307 24.91 -21.11 7.39
C THR A 307 24.33 -22.45 7.81
N GLU A 308 24.86 -23.53 7.29
CA GLU A 308 24.47 -24.90 7.61
C GLU A 308 25.66 -25.69 8.10
N ALA A 309 25.52 -26.31 9.28
CA ALA A 309 26.52 -27.19 9.88
C ALA A 309 26.13 -28.66 9.69
N THR A 310 27.07 -29.49 9.31
CA THR A 310 26.88 -30.94 9.15
C THR A 310 27.29 -31.76 10.37
N GLY A 311 27.87 -31.12 11.37
CA GLY A 311 28.33 -31.77 12.62
C GLY A 311 28.68 -30.75 13.68
N GLN A 312 29.28 -31.23 14.80
CA GLN A 312 29.73 -30.38 15.90
C GLN A 312 30.95 -29.57 15.49
N GLY A 313 30.92 -28.26 15.72
CA GLY A 313 32.04 -27.35 15.44
C GLY A 313 31.68 -25.88 15.50
N GLU A 314 32.62 -25.01 15.10
CA GLU A 314 32.37 -23.60 14.90
C GLU A 314 31.50 -23.41 13.64
N VAL A 315 30.37 -22.73 13.79
CA VAL A 315 29.38 -22.54 12.72
C VAL A 315 29.29 -21.08 12.27
N ILE A 316 29.53 -20.13 13.16
CA ILE A 316 29.62 -18.70 12.83
C ILE A 316 30.87 -18.14 13.54
N ASN A 317 31.68 -17.39 12.77
CA ASN A 317 32.80 -16.61 13.30
C ASN A 317 32.86 -15.32 12.50
N THR A 318 32.46 -14.22 13.13
CA THR A 318 32.37 -12.91 12.51
C THR A 318 32.79 -11.82 13.47
N SER A 319 33.02 -10.62 12.94
CA SER A 319 33.23 -9.44 13.77
C SER A 319 32.26 -8.34 13.30
N PHE A 320 32.04 -7.34 14.14
CA PHE A 320 31.21 -6.19 13.85
C PHE A 320 31.61 -4.97 14.68
N THR A 321 31.25 -3.80 14.17
CA THR A 321 31.35 -2.54 14.88
C THR A 321 29.98 -1.87 14.83
N PRO A 322 29.33 -1.59 15.99
CA PRO A 322 28.07 -0.85 15.99
C PRO A 322 28.20 0.50 15.28
N PRO A 323 27.23 0.94 14.48
CA PRO A 323 27.34 2.19 13.70
C PRO A 323 27.60 3.44 14.56
N SER A 324 27.01 3.48 15.74
CA SER A 324 27.23 4.56 16.73
C SER A 324 28.45 4.33 17.61
N HIS A 325 29.25 3.27 17.37
CA HIS A 325 30.29 2.75 18.28
C HIS A 325 29.80 2.43 19.70
N MET A 326 28.49 2.28 19.89
CA MET A 326 27.89 2.13 21.21
C MET A 326 26.86 1.01 21.34
N ARG A 327 25.92 0.90 20.40
CA ARG A 327 24.74 0.04 20.55
C ARG A 327 24.57 -0.95 19.41
N GLU A 328 24.25 -2.20 19.77
CA GLU A 328 23.82 -3.23 18.83
C GLU A 328 22.89 -4.23 19.53
N ASN A 329 21.95 -4.79 18.75
CA ASN A 329 21.17 -5.96 19.12
C ASN A 329 21.46 -7.05 18.10
N ILE A 330 21.70 -8.28 18.57
CA ILE A 330 21.99 -9.42 17.71
C ILE A 330 21.07 -10.57 18.12
N PHE A 331 20.56 -11.27 17.16
CA PHE A 331 19.85 -12.53 17.35
C PHE A 331 20.62 -13.66 16.67
N ILE A 332 20.76 -14.78 17.36
CA ILE A 332 21.30 -16.03 16.84
C ILE A 332 20.23 -17.10 17.01
N GLY A 333 19.85 -17.78 15.93
CA GLY A 333 18.86 -18.85 15.93
C GLY A 333 19.38 -20.12 15.26
N CYS A 334 18.84 -21.26 15.68
CA CYS A 334 19.08 -22.56 15.08
C CYS A 334 17.77 -23.20 14.60
N SER A 335 17.79 -23.96 13.52
CA SER A 335 16.63 -24.69 13.00
C SER A 335 16.26 -25.91 13.86
N THR A 336 17.11 -26.29 14.79
CA THR A 336 16.91 -27.43 15.71
C THR A 336 17.01 -26.98 17.16
N THR A 337 16.59 -27.84 18.07
CA THR A 337 16.72 -27.64 19.52
C THR A 337 18.06 -28.11 20.10
N SER A 338 19.01 -28.47 19.25
CA SER A 338 20.35 -28.82 19.71
C SER A 338 21.04 -27.62 20.34
N ALA A 339 21.59 -27.80 21.53
CA ALA A 339 22.31 -26.74 22.22
C ALA A 339 23.51 -26.23 21.39
N PHE A 340 23.68 -24.92 21.41
CA PHE A 340 24.83 -24.23 20.83
C PHE A 340 25.39 -23.17 21.79
N GLN A 341 26.68 -22.93 21.70
CA GLN A 341 27.39 -21.94 22.52
C GLN A 341 27.60 -20.67 21.72
N VAL A 342 27.24 -19.54 22.31
CA VAL A 342 27.52 -18.20 21.78
C VAL A 342 28.61 -17.56 22.64
N THR A 343 29.68 -17.09 22.02
CA THR A 343 30.75 -16.34 22.66
C THR A 343 30.87 -14.96 22.04
N LEU A 344 30.84 -13.93 22.85
CA LEU A 344 31.00 -12.53 22.48
C LEU A 344 32.30 -11.98 23.12
N SER A 345 33.21 -11.45 22.32
CA SER A 345 34.48 -10.91 22.78
C SER A 345 34.68 -9.49 22.27
N LEU A 346 35.16 -8.59 23.11
CA LEU A 346 35.68 -7.27 22.73
C LEU A 346 37.18 -7.38 22.49
N VAL A 347 37.60 -7.12 21.25
CA VAL A 347 38.98 -7.30 20.79
C VAL A 347 39.57 -5.96 20.37
N GLY A 348 40.79 -5.65 20.83
CA GLY A 348 41.59 -4.50 20.43
C GLY A 348 42.99 -4.90 20.00
N SER A 349 43.87 -3.91 19.79
CA SER A 349 45.28 -4.12 19.44
C SER A 349 46.05 -4.97 20.45
N ASP A 350 45.66 -4.88 21.73
CA ASP A 350 46.33 -5.55 22.84
C ASP A 350 45.72 -6.93 23.17
N GLY A 351 44.82 -7.41 22.33
CA GLY A 351 44.13 -8.69 22.48
C GLY A 351 42.70 -8.56 22.97
N VAL A 352 42.20 -9.60 23.65
CA VAL A 352 40.83 -9.66 24.18
C VAL A 352 40.74 -8.81 25.46
N ALA A 353 39.92 -7.75 25.39
CA ALA A 353 39.64 -6.86 26.51
C ALA A 353 38.51 -7.36 27.42
N PHE A 354 37.52 -8.05 26.82
CA PHE A 354 36.36 -8.63 27.49
C PHE A 354 35.88 -9.85 26.71
N GLU A 355 35.40 -10.86 27.42
CA GLU A 355 34.80 -12.04 26.84
C GLU A 355 33.71 -12.60 27.73
N THR A 356 32.60 -13.00 27.13
CA THR A 356 31.50 -13.70 27.79
C THR A 356 30.87 -14.74 26.87
N SER A 357 30.22 -15.73 27.45
CA SER A 357 29.56 -16.76 26.66
C SER A 357 28.31 -17.29 27.34
N ILE A 358 27.38 -17.84 26.53
CA ILE A 358 26.18 -18.49 26.99
C ILE A 358 25.85 -19.69 26.11
N SER A 359 25.28 -20.73 26.70
CA SER A 359 24.66 -21.83 25.94
C SER A 359 23.18 -21.54 25.68
N SER A 360 22.68 -21.94 24.50
CA SER A 360 21.28 -21.70 24.13
C SER A 360 20.27 -22.47 24.99
N ASP A 361 20.68 -23.54 25.68
CA ASP A 361 19.81 -24.43 26.45
C ASP A 361 19.73 -24.09 27.96
N VAL A 362 20.46 -23.04 28.41
CA VAL A 362 20.34 -22.58 29.79
C VAL A 362 19.07 -21.76 30.00
N SER A 363 18.61 -21.64 31.26
CA SER A 363 17.41 -20.87 31.61
C SER A 363 17.67 -19.44 32.04
N GLU A 364 18.94 -19.11 32.31
CA GLU A 364 19.33 -17.82 32.87
C GLU A 364 20.08 -16.98 31.85
N SER A 365 19.85 -15.67 31.87
CA SER A 365 20.61 -14.69 31.09
C SER A 365 21.94 -14.33 31.83
N VAL A 366 22.95 -13.95 31.08
CA VAL A 366 24.22 -13.43 31.59
C VAL A 366 24.29 -11.94 31.25
N SER A 367 24.56 -11.11 32.27
CA SER A 367 24.64 -9.65 32.11
C SER A 367 25.93 -9.12 32.76
N HIS A 368 26.61 -8.21 32.07
CA HIS A 368 27.86 -7.57 32.53
C HIS A 368 27.74 -6.06 32.38
N GLU A 369 28.04 -5.35 33.45
CA GLU A 369 28.07 -3.88 33.47
C GLU A 369 29.51 -3.37 33.54
N ASN A 370 29.74 -2.14 33.09
CA ASN A 370 31.00 -1.41 33.18
C ASN A 370 32.19 -2.16 32.57
N ILE A 371 31.99 -2.88 31.48
CA ILE A 371 32.98 -3.75 30.83
C ILE A 371 34.15 -2.99 30.18
N THR A 372 33.96 -1.71 29.84
CA THR A 372 34.98 -0.87 29.17
C THR A 372 35.96 -0.25 30.18
N GLY A 373 35.69 -0.33 31.48
CA GLY A 373 36.53 0.24 32.55
C GLY A 373 36.57 1.77 32.56
N GLU A 374 35.70 2.45 31.81
CA GLU A 374 35.60 3.90 31.74
C GLU A 374 34.45 4.44 32.62
N LYS A 375 34.38 5.76 32.75
CA LYS A 375 33.31 6.42 33.53
C LYS A 375 31.93 6.30 32.85
N ASP A 376 31.90 5.90 31.57
CA ASP A 376 30.68 5.77 30.81
C ASP A 376 30.07 4.38 31.05
N TYR A 377 28.74 4.38 31.27
CA TYR A 377 27.99 3.16 31.46
C TYR A 377 28.09 2.23 30.25
N SER A 378 28.39 0.97 30.50
CA SER A 378 28.34 -0.08 29.49
C SER A 378 27.62 -1.31 30.02
N LEU A 379 26.87 -1.96 29.14
CA LEU A 379 26.07 -3.14 29.44
C LEU A 379 26.13 -4.13 28.27
N VAL A 380 26.37 -5.40 28.60
CA VAL A 380 26.22 -6.52 27.64
C VAL A 380 25.39 -7.59 28.31
N THR A 381 24.29 -7.97 27.64
CA THR A 381 23.37 -9.02 28.09
C THR A 381 23.21 -10.07 27.01
N LEU A 382 23.43 -11.33 27.36
CA LEU A 382 23.13 -12.49 26.51
C LEU A 382 21.97 -13.26 27.16
N SER A 383 20.91 -13.50 26.39
CA SER A 383 19.70 -14.14 26.87
C SER A 383 19.30 -15.28 25.94
N PRO A 384 19.07 -16.50 26.48
CA PRO A 384 18.48 -17.57 25.67
C PRO A 384 17.04 -17.22 25.29
N MET A 385 16.64 -17.64 24.09
CA MET A 385 15.31 -17.36 23.56
C MET A 385 14.56 -18.62 23.17
N LYS A 386 13.25 -18.60 23.46
CA LYS A 386 12.30 -19.61 23.02
C LYS A 386 11.49 -19.07 21.85
N ASP A 387 11.19 -19.95 20.93
CA ASP A 387 10.19 -19.65 19.88
C ASP A 387 8.76 -19.74 20.44
N ALA A 388 7.75 -19.52 19.59
CA ALA A 388 6.35 -19.55 19.97
C ALA A 388 5.87 -20.92 20.46
N ASP A 389 6.52 -22.01 20.03
CA ASP A 389 6.23 -23.37 20.51
C ASP A 389 6.91 -23.68 21.86
N GLY A 390 7.63 -22.72 22.43
CA GLY A 390 8.38 -22.85 23.68
C GLY A 390 9.71 -23.60 23.52
N LEU A 391 10.13 -23.85 22.28
CA LEU A 391 11.40 -24.54 21.97
C LEU A 391 12.57 -23.58 22.11
N GLN A 392 13.53 -23.94 22.96
CA GLN A 392 14.71 -23.13 23.22
C GLN A 392 15.75 -23.35 22.12
N ARG A 393 15.84 -22.43 21.19
CA ARG A 393 16.70 -22.51 20.00
C ARG A 393 17.23 -21.17 19.49
N GLY A 394 17.24 -20.17 20.37
CA GLY A 394 17.75 -18.84 20.08
C GLY A 394 18.58 -18.26 21.21
N VAL A 395 19.39 -17.25 20.90
CA VAL A 395 20.10 -16.38 21.83
C VAL A 395 19.99 -14.95 21.33
N SER A 396 19.55 -14.02 22.17
CA SER A 396 19.65 -12.60 21.92
C SER A 396 20.83 -11.99 22.65
N ILE A 397 21.47 -11.02 22.01
CA ILE A 397 22.52 -10.19 22.58
C ILE A 397 22.07 -8.75 22.52
N ASN A 398 22.06 -8.07 23.65
CA ASN A 398 21.87 -6.64 23.73
C ASN A 398 23.14 -6.01 24.27
N LEU A 399 23.75 -5.13 23.52
CA LEU A 399 24.96 -4.45 23.94
C LEU A 399 24.81 -2.92 23.83
N TYR A 400 25.34 -2.27 24.85
CA TYR A 400 25.53 -0.84 24.90
C TYR A 400 26.93 -0.62 25.52
N ALA A 401 27.92 -0.34 24.68
CA ALA A 401 29.29 -0.18 25.13
C ALA A 401 30.06 0.74 24.19
N PRO A 402 30.59 1.88 24.70
CA PRO A 402 31.47 2.74 23.92
C PRO A 402 32.72 1.99 23.50
N LEU A 403 33.08 2.03 22.23
CA LEU A 403 34.28 1.43 21.68
C LEU A 403 35.39 2.46 21.58
N LYS A 404 36.62 2.05 21.90
CA LYS A 404 37.86 2.79 21.61
C LYS A 404 38.27 2.58 20.15
N ASP A 405 39.07 3.49 19.62
CA ASP A 405 39.62 3.35 18.27
C ASP A 405 40.36 2.01 18.12
N GLY A 406 40.02 1.30 17.03
CA GLY A 406 40.59 0.00 16.71
C GLY A 406 40.00 -1.19 17.47
N GLN A 407 39.03 -0.96 18.38
CA GLN A 407 38.27 -2.05 18.99
C GLN A 407 37.10 -2.47 18.10
N LYS A 408 36.80 -3.77 18.15
CA LYS A 408 35.59 -4.34 17.55
C LYS A 408 35.07 -5.52 18.34
N TRP A 409 33.81 -5.83 18.15
CA TRP A 409 33.21 -7.04 18.70
C TRP A 409 33.48 -8.23 17.81
N LYS A 410 33.72 -9.39 18.39
CA LYS A 410 33.81 -10.69 17.73
C LYS A 410 32.70 -11.59 18.25
N LEU A 411 31.97 -12.23 17.35
CA LEU A 411 30.92 -13.20 17.61
C LEU A 411 31.39 -14.57 17.12
N SER A 412 31.39 -15.56 18.00
CA SER A 412 31.62 -16.96 17.65
C SER A 412 30.46 -17.81 18.14
N VAL A 413 29.99 -18.71 17.27
CA VAL A 413 28.92 -19.68 17.57
C VAL A 413 29.45 -21.08 17.29
N THR A 414 29.36 -21.94 18.30
CA THR A 414 29.75 -23.35 18.20
C THR A 414 28.54 -24.22 18.44
N GLY A 415 28.23 -25.14 17.53
CA GLY A 415 26.99 -25.94 17.60
C GLY A 415 27.09 -27.27 16.87
N ALA A 416 26.01 -28.03 16.94
CA ALA A 416 25.81 -29.32 16.25
C ALA A 416 25.31 -29.12 14.82
N ALA A 417 25.01 -30.21 14.11
CA ALA A 417 24.38 -30.17 12.79
C ALA A 417 23.04 -29.41 12.85
N GLY A 418 22.82 -28.53 11.87
CA GLY A 418 21.64 -27.70 11.75
C GLY A 418 21.89 -26.46 10.92
N LYS A 419 20.82 -25.75 10.57
CA LYS A 419 20.87 -24.44 9.92
C LYS A 419 20.88 -23.35 10.98
N TYR A 420 21.76 -22.37 10.86
CA TYR A 420 21.93 -21.27 11.79
C TYR A 420 21.71 -19.93 11.10
N ILE A 421 21.20 -18.97 11.85
CA ILE A 421 21.08 -17.57 11.45
C ILE A 421 21.69 -16.69 12.55
N ALA A 422 22.44 -15.67 12.14
CA ALA A 422 22.76 -14.53 12.98
C ALA A 422 22.33 -13.26 12.26
N CYS A 423 21.68 -12.34 12.94
CA CYS A 423 21.30 -11.04 12.39
C CYS A 423 21.52 -9.93 13.40
N CYS A 424 21.94 -8.74 12.92
CA CYS A 424 22.10 -7.53 13.72
C CYS A 424 21.11 -6.43 13.30
N ASP A 425 20.77 -5.56 14.24
CA ASP A 425 19.72 -4.56 14.12
C ASP A 425 20.24 -3.26 13.47
N TYR A 426 21.35 -2.74 13.93
CA TYR A 426 21.84 -1.41 13.53
C TYR A 426 22.99 -1.44 12.53
N GLY A 427 23.86 -2.44 12.58
CA GLY A 427 25.10 -2.51 11.84
C GLY A 427 25.16 -3.61 10.79
N GLU A 428 26.39 -4.03 10.51
CA GLU A 428 26.73 -5.10 9.59
C GLU A 428 27.66 -6.11 10.26
N LEU A 429 27.62 -7.35 9.80
CA LEU A 429 28.55 -8.41 10.17
C LEU A 429 29.66 -8.50 9.11
N ASP A 430 30.95 -8.59 9.50
CA ASP A 430 32.08 -8.53 8.57
C ASP A 430 31.99 -9.52 7.39
N ASN A 431 31.41 -10.70 7.61
CA ASN A 431 31.14 -11.71 6.58
C ASN A 431 29.64 -11.97 6.40
N GLY A 432 28.81 -10.98 6.70
CA GLY A 432 27.37 -11.02 6.49
C GLY A 432 26.97 -10.88 5.03
N SER A 433 25.69 -10.99 4.81
CA SER A 433 25.04 -10.76 3.52
C SER A 433 23.76 -9.94 3.70
N ASN A 434 23.22 -9.42 2.60
CA ASN A 434 21.94 -8.75 2.58
C ASN A 434 20.76 -9.70 2.28
N ALA A 435 20.97 -11.01 2.19
CA ALA A 435 19.93 -12.02 2.11
C ALA A 435 19.31 -12.27 3.50
N SER A 436 18.03 -12.70 3.52
CA SER A 436 17.29 -12.97 4.77
C SER A 436 17.22 -11.78 5.75
N THR A 437 17.19 -10.56 5.20
CA THR A 437 17.10 -9.30 5.96
C THR A 437 15.66 -8.87 6.25
N MET A 438 14.68 -9.71 5.94
CA MET A 438 13.27 -9.47 6.31
C MET A 438 13.11 -9.20 7.82
N ALA A 439 12.15 -8.37 8.17
CA ALA A 439 11.70 -8.26 9.56
C ALA A 439 11.12 -9.60 10.04
N ALA A 440 11.41 -10.00 11.28
CA ALA A 440 10.90 -11.26 11.86
C ALA A 440 9.36 -11.29 11.86
N THR A 441 8.72 -10.16 12.17
CA THR A 441 7.26 -9.97 12.09
C THR A 441 6.66 -10.25 10.72
N ALA A 442 7.41 -9.99 9.64
CA ALA A 442 6.96 -10.20 8.26
C ALA A 442 7.21 -11.64 7.76
N CYS A 443 7.85 -12.48 8.58
CA CYS A 443 8.09 -13.89 8.26
C CYS A 443 6.95 -14.83 8.67
N GLY A 444 5.82 -14.30 9.18
CA GLY A 444 4.60 -15.06 9.47
C GLY A 444 4.06 -15.83 8.25
N GLN A 445 3.14 -16.75 8.51
CA GLN A 445 2.55 -17.64 7.48
C GLN A 445 1.33 -17.01 6.80
N ILE A 446 0.55 -16.21 7.53
CA ILE A 446 -0.78 -15.76 7.12
C ILE A 446 -0.76 -14.37 6.48
N PRO A 447 -0.23 -13.30 7.09
CA PRO A 447 -0.29 -11.95 6.52
C PRO A 447 0.54 -11.85 5.23
N ILE A 448 0.22 -10.85 4.42
CA ILE A 448 0.96 -10.56 3.18
C ILE A 448 2.17 -9.68 3.52
N SER A 449 3.36 -10.21 3.36
CA SER A 449 4.60 -9.46 3.51
C SER A 449 4.89 -8.63 2.26
N VAL A 450 5.19 -7.34 2.45
CA VAL A 450 5.31 -6.37 1.37
C VAL A 450 6.70 -5.76 1.32
N GLY A 451 7.41 -6.02 0.22
CA GLY A 451 8.63 -5.33 -0.14
C GLY A 451 8.36 -4.09 -0.98
N ALA A 452 9.38 -3.29 -1.20
CA ALA A 452 9.28 -2.05 -1.94
C ALA A 452 10.02 -2.11 -3.29
N TYR A 453 9.46 -1.47 -4.33
CA TYR A 453 10.17 -1.14 -5.56
C TYR A 453 10.13 0.37 -5.85
N VAL A 454 11.02 0.81 -6.73
CA VAL A 454 11.14 2.22 -7.12
C VAL A 454 10.10 2.54 -8.17
N SER A 455 9.11 3.36 -7.80
CA SER A 455 8.13 3.93 -8.75
C SER A 455 8.47 5.36 -9.15
N ARG A 456 9.41 5.98 -8.44
CA ARG A 456 9.85 7.36 -8.68
C ARG A 456 11.31 7.51 -8.26
N ASP A 457 12.15 8.03 -9.13
CA ASP A 457 13.56 8.34 -8.89
C ASP A 457 13.78 9.81 -8.52
N LYS A 458 12.81 10.70 -8.82
CA LYS A 458 12.92 12.14 -8.56
C LYS A 458 11.57 12.83 -8.36
N PHE A 459 11.58 13.96 -7.64
CA PHE A 459 10.44 14.86 -7.48
C PHE A 459 10.91 16.30 -7.26
N THR A 460 10.01 17.28 -7.48
CA THR A 460 10.29 18.69 -7.19
C THR A 460 9.71 19.04 -5.82
N ASN A 461 10.55 19.59 -4.95
CA ASN A 461 10.13 20.01 -3.60
C ASN A 461 9.46 21.39 -3.60
N LEU A 462 8.97 21.84 -2.43
CA LEU A 462 8.31 23.15 -2.28
C LEU A 462 9.19 24.35 -2.65
N GLN A 463 10.51 24.23 -2.58
CA GLN A 463 11.46 25.26 -2.97
C GLN A 463 11.72 25.30 -4.48
N GLY A 464 11.09 24.42 -5.26
CA GLY A 464 11.33 24.29 -6.70
C GLY A 464 12.62 23.53 -7.03
N THR A 465 13.24 22.87 -6.04
CA THR A 465 14.46 22.08 -6.24
C THR A 465 14.09 20.64 -6.61
N GLU A 466 14.71 20.09 -7.67
CA GLU A 466 14.60 18.67 -7.99
C GLU A 466 15.39 17.85 -6.97
N ARG A 467 14.70 16.92 -6.31
CA ARG A 467 15.26 15.90 -5.45
C ARG A 467 15.31 14.60 -6.25
N SER A 468 16.47 14.00 -6.37
CA SER A 468 16.67 12.78 -7.15
C SER A 468 17.50 11.76 -6.40
N SER A 469 17.32 10.51 -6.76
CA SER A 469 18.14 9.37 -6.37
C SER A 469 18.74 8.73 -7.63
N ASP A 470 19.77 7.91 -7.47
CA ASP A 470 20.37 7.09 -8.51
C ASP A 470 19.65 5.71 -8.68
N TRP A 471 18.46 5.57 -8.11
CA TRP A 471 17.67 4.34 -8.16
C TRP A 471 16.96 4.19 -9.52
N THR A 472 16.88 2.97 -10.01
CA THR A 472 16.22 2.68 -11.28
C THR A 472 14.73 2.40 -11.04
N VAL A 473 13.87 3.14 -11.76
CA VAL A 473 12.41 2.92 -11.73
C VAL A 473 12.08 1.51 -12.25
N GLY A 474 11.23 0.81 -11.52
CA GLY A 474 10.84 -0.58 -11.78
C GLY A 474 11.72 -1.61 -11.06
N GLU A 475 12.89 -1.24 -10.55
CA GLU A 475 13.72 -2.15 -9.77
C GLU A 475 13.33 -2.15 -8.28
N ARG A 476 13.75 -3.20 -7.57
CA ARG A 476 13.55 -3.30 -6.13
C ARG A 476 14.22 -2.09 -5.44
N TYR A 477 13.50 -1.46 -4.51
CA TYR A 477 14.07 -0.41 -3.68
C TYR A 477 15.27 -0.97 -2.88
N PRO A 478 16.45 -0.37 -2.95
CA PRO A 478 17.68 -0.96 -2.42
C PRO A 478 17.62 -1.34 -0.94
N LEU A 479 16.86 -0.57 -0.14
CA LEU A 479 16.72 -0.83 1.30
C LEU A 479 15.67 -1.90 1.61
N SER A 480 14.79 -2.26 0.65
CA SER A 480 13.74 -3.24 0.90
C SER A 480 14.29 -4.56 1.42
N GLY A 481 13.76 -5.03 2.55
CA GLY A 481 14.12 -6.31 3.15
C GLY A 481 13.99 -7.47 2.16
N MET A 482 14.92 -8.39 2.20
CA MET A 482 15.07 -9.52 1.28
C MET A 482 14.89 -10.85 2.00
N GLY A 483 14.21 -11.78 1.30
CA GLY A 483 14.22 -13.19 1.67
C GLY A 483 15.50 -13.93 1.23
N PRO A 484 15.45 -15.28 1.25
CA PRO A 484 14.33 -16.08 1.74
C PRO A 484 14.14 -15.96 3.26
N ALA A 485 12.97 -16.36 3.76
CA ALA A 485 12.79 -16.59 5.18
C ALA A 485 13.72 -17.71 5.68
N PHE A 486 13.96 -17.82 6.98
CA PHE A 486 14.93 -18.77 7.50
C PHE A 486 14.52 -20.23 7.25
N ASP A 487 13.23 -20.51 7.16
CA ASP A 487 12.67 -21.82 6.77
C ASP A 487 12.74 -22.11 5.25
N GLY A 488 13.20 -21.16 4.45
CA GLY A 488 13.40 -21.27 3.02
C GLY A 488 12.23 -20.79 2.17
N ARG A 489 11.15 -20.29 2.77
CA ARG A 489 10.04 -19.68 2.00
C ARG A 489 10.51 -18.45 1.24
N ASP A 490 10.06 -18.34 0.00
CA ASP A 490 10.26 -17.13 -0.81
C ASP A 490 9.44 -15.98 -0.22
N LYS A 491 10.12 -14.90 0.15
CA LYS A 491 9.58 -13.67 0.74
C LYS A 491 10.35 -12.45 0.19
N PRO A 492 9.77 -11.24 0.15
CA PRO A 492 8.39 -10.90 0.49
C PRO A 492 7.38 -11.49 -0.50
N ASP A 493 6.09 -11.60 -0.08
CA ASP A 493 5.03 -12.15 -0.92
C ASP A 493 4.80 -11.28 -2.18
N VAL A 494 4.98 -9.96 -2.07
CA VAL A 494 4.76 -9.01 -3.17
C VAL A 494 5.63 -7.77 -3.01
N LEU A 495 5.96 -7.09 -4.12
CA LEU A 495 6.56 -5.77 -4.13
C LEU A 495 5.51 -4.72 -4.53
N ALA A 496 5.55 -3.54 -3.88
CA ALA A 496 4.70 -2.41 -4.20
C ALA A 496 5.51 -1.10 -4.26
N PRO A 497 4.97 -0.02 -4.86
CA PRO A 497 5.64 1.28 -4.88
C PRO A 497 6.02 1.75 -3.47
N GLY A 498 7.32 2.01 -3.24
CA GLY A 498 7.81 2.38 -1.90
C GLY A 498 8.92 3.42 -1.89
N ALA A 499 9.36 3.95 -3.05
CA ALA A 499 10.40 4.96 -3.13
C ALA A 499 9.83 6.32 -3.56
N HIS A 500 10.19 7.39 -2.84
CA HIS A 500 9.70 8.76 -3.02
C HIS A 500 8.17 8.84 -3.17
N ILE A 501 7.46 8.14 -2.31
CA ILE A 501 6.00 8.20 -2.27
C ILE A 501 5.59 9.51 -1.59
N ILE A 502 4.85 10.37 -2.31
CA ILE A 502 4.35 11.63 -1.77
C ILE A 502 2.97 11.36 -1.16
N SER A 503 2.82 11.70 0.11
CA SER A 503 1.59 11.52 0.87
C SER A 503 1.44 12.58 1.96
N ALA A 504 0.33 12.55 2.70
CA ALA A 504 0.03 13.50 3.74
C ALA A 504 1.07 13.49 4.87
N ILE A 505 1.38 14.67 5.40
CA ILE A 505 2.31 14.88 6.50
C ILE A 505 1.53 15.38 7.71
N ASN A 506 1.82 14.83 8.89
CA ASN A 506 1.27 15.33 10.13
C ASN A 506 1.68 16.81 10.33
N ASN A 507 0.73 17.73 10.26
CA ASN A 507 0.99 19.16 10.35
C ASN A 507 1.56 19.58 11.70
N TYR A 508 1.28 18.82 12.75
CA TYR A 508 1.83 19.07 14.09
C TYR A 508 3.31 18.70 14.17
N ALA A 509 3.76 17.75 13.33
CA ALA A 509 5.16 17.33 13.22
C ALA A 509 5.97 18.17 12.21
N ALA A 510 5.33 18.86 11.28
CA ALA A 510 5.98 19.54 10.15
C ALA A 510 7.07 20.55 10.54
N SER A 511 7.00 21.11 11.77
CA SER A 511 8.00 22.05 12.31
C SER A 511 9.17 21.38 13.04
N TYR A 512 9.11 20.07 13.32
CA TYR A 512 10.05 19.37 14.21
C TYR A 512 10.87 18.28 13.52
N ASN A 513 10.22 17.36 12.81
CA ASN A 513 10.84 16.13 12.33
C ASN A 513 10.74 15.91 10.81
N VAL A 514 10.11 16.82 10.09
CA VAL A 514 10.01 16.70 8.64
C VAL A 514 11.10 17.55 8.00
N ASN A 515 11.96 16.92 7.20
CA ASN A 515 12.91 17.66 6.40
C ASN A 515 12.15 18.49 5.36
N ARG A 516 12.33 19.80 5.39
CA ARG A 516 11.65 20.72 4.45
C ARG A 516 11.96 20.42 2.98
N GLU A 517 13.08 19.81 2.71
CA GLU A 517 13.48 19.38 1.37
C GLU A 517 12.65 18.20 0.85
N ASP A 518 11.99 17.45 1.73
CA ASP A 518 11.13 16.33 1.37
C ASP A 518 9.67 16.74 1.20
N LEU A 519 9.31 17.98 1.56
CA LEU A 519 7.96 18.53 1.33
C LEU A 519 7.77 18.86 -0.15
N ALA A 520 6.70 18.33 -0.74
CA ALA A 520 6.40 18.44 -2.16
C ALA A 520 5.23 19.38 -2.47
N TYR A 521 4.25 19.49 -1.57
CA TYR A 521 3.04 20.27 -1.82
C TYR A 521 2.43 20.81 -0.52
N THR A 522 1.73 21.94 -0.62
CA THR A 522 0.93 22.50 0.47
C THR A 522 -0.41 23.00 -0.05
N GLU A 523 -1.41 22.98 0.82
CA GLU A 523 -2.68 23.67 0.58
C GLU A 523 -3.18 24.35 1.87
N VAL A 524 -3.92 25.42 1.70
CA VAL A 524 -4.66 26.08 2.81
C VAL A 524 -5.93 25.28 3.09
N ASP A 525 -6.16 24.94 4.35
CA ASP A 525 -7.34 24.18 4.75
C ASP A 525 -8.62 25.00 4.53
N ALA A 526 -9.53 24.46 3.73
CA ALA A 526 -10.79 25.12 3.39
C ALA A 526 -11.75 25.20 4.59
N LEU A 527 -11.62 24.31 5.57
CA LEU A 527 -12.54 24.20 6.72
C LEU A 527 -11.94 24.70 8.04
N ILE A 528 -10.61 24.78 8.14
CA ILE A 528 -9.91 25.24 9.35
C ILE A 528 -9.11 26.49 9.02
N PRO A 529 -9.63 27.69 9.37
CA PRO A 529 -8.96 28.96 9.06
C PRO A 529 -7.53 29.04 9.61
N GLY A 530 -6.58 29.44 8.74
CA GLY A 530 -5.19 29.64 9.12
C GLY A 530 -4.35 28.36 9.20
N ARG A 531 -4.94 27.18 8.88
CA ARG A 531 -4.21 25.92 8.80
C ARG A 531 -3.65 25.72 7.39
N THR A 532 -2.37 25.37 7.31
CA THR A 532 -1.70 24.88 6.09
C THR A 532 -1.42 23.40 6.25
N ASN A 533 -1.81 22.61 5.27
CA ASN A 533 -1.59 21.17 5.22
C ASN A 533 -0.43 20.87 4.29
N TYR A 534 0.34 19.85 4.60
CA TYR A 534 1.57 19.47 3.91
C TYR A 534 1.51 18.06 3.35
N TRP A 535 2.14 17.87 2.20
CA TRP A 535 2.45 16.56 1.62
C TRP A 535 3.94 16.48 1.37
N GLY A 536 4.52 15.31 1.63
CA GLY A 536 5.96 15.09 1.49
C GLY A 536 6.28 13.68 1.01
N ALA A 537 7.51 13.52 0.53
CA ALA A 537 8.03 12.26 0.03
C ALA A 537 8.68 11.45 1.16
N MET A 538 8.35 10.18 1.25
CA MET A 538 9.02 9.20 2.12
C MET A 538 9.35 7.93 1.32
N CYS A 539 10.33 7.15 1.83
CA CYS A 539 10.79 5.92 1.22
C CYS A 539 10.76 4.78 2.24
N GLY A 540 10.48 3.58 1.78
CA GLY A 540 10.54 2.35 2.59
C GLY A 540 9.44 1.36 2.28
N THR A 541 9.59 0.16 2.81
CA THR A 541 8.52 -0.85 2.79
C THR A 541 7.29 -0.40 3.56
N SER A 542 7.46 0.54 4.50
CA SER A 542 6.35 1.22 5.18
C SER A 542 5.43 1.99 4.22
N MET A 543 5.93 2.49 3.08
CA MET A 543 5.13 3.18 2.06
C MET A 543 4.55 2.20 1.04
N ALA A 544 5.20 1.08 0.81
CA ALA A 544 4.73 0.00 -0.07
C ALA A 544 3.55 -0.77 0.56
N THR A 545 3.59 -1.02 1.85
CA THR A 545 2.57 -1.79 2.59
C THR A 545 1.17 -1.20 2.47
N PRO A 546 0.93 0.12 2.68
CA PRO A 546 -0.39 0.72 2.54
C PRO A 546 -0.91 0.74 1.09
N VAL A 547 -0.05 0.65 0.08
CA VAL A 547 -0.47 0.42 -1.31
C VAL A 547 -1.19 -0.93 -1.41
N VAL A 548 -0.58 -2.00 -0.89
CA VAL A 548 -1.18 -3.34 -0.88
C VAL A 548 -2.43 -3.38 -0.02
N THR A 549 -2.41 -2.74 1.16
CA THR A 549 -3.58 -2.64 2.05
C THR A 549 -4.77 -2.00 1.36
N GLY A 550 -4.57 -0.87 0.68
CA GLY A 550 -5.63 -0.20 -0.06
C GLY A 550 -6.14 -1.04 -1.23
N ILE A 551 -5.25 -1.72 -1.99
CA ILE A 551 -5.64 -2.63 -3.07
C ILE A 551 -6.48 -3.81 -2.52
N MET A 552 -6.08 -4.39 -1.40
CA MET A 552 -6.89 -5.42 -0.72
C MET A 552 -8.28 -4.88 -0.33
N ALA A 553 -8.40 -3.61 0.07
CA ALA A 553 -9.70 -3.00 0.34
C ALA A 553 -10.57 -2.88 -0.93
N LEU A 554 -9.96 -2.56 -2.10
CA LEU A 554 -10.68 -2.58 -3.39
C LEU A 554 -11.18 -3.99 -3.75
N TRP A 555 -10.35 -5.01 -3.55
CA TRP A 555 -10.71 -6.40 -3.78
C TRP A 555 -11.77 -6.89 -2.79
N LEU A 556 -11.70 -6.50 -1.51
CA LEU A 556 -12.75 -6.78 -0.50
C LEU A 556 -14.07 -6.09 -0.83
N GLN A 557 -14.06 -4.90 -1.45
CA GLN A 557 -15.28 -4.28 -1.97
C GLN A 557 -15.93 -5.12 -3.06
N ALA A 558 -15.14 -5.79 -3.90
CA ALA A 558 -15.64 -6.69 -4.93
C ALA A 558 -16.10 -8.03 -4.35
N ASN A 559 -15.33 -8.60 -3.43
CA ASN A 559 -15.63 -9.85 -2.75
C ASN A 559 -15.29 -9.78 -1.25
N PRO A 560 -16.27 -9.50 -0.38
CA PRO A 560 -16.07 -9.42 1.08
C PRO A 560 -15.65 -10.73 1.77
N ARG A 561 -15.54 -11.83 1.03
CA ARG A 561 -15.17 -13.16 1.55
C ARG A 561 -13.76 -13.59 1.12
N LEU A 562 -12.95 -12.66 0.60
CA LEU A 562 -11.57 -12.95 0.29
C LEU A 562 -10.81 -13.38 1.54
N ASP A 563 -9.98 -14.40 1.39
CA ASP A 563 -9.01 -14.84 2.38
C ASP A 563 -7.58 -14.70 1.84
N PHE A 564 -6.60 -14.98 2.68
CA PHE A 564 -5.20 -14.85 2.32
C PHE A 564 -4.75 -15.77 1.17
N ASP A 565 -5.33 -16.97 1.04
CA ASP A 565 -5.00 -17.89 -0.05
C ASP A 565 -5.50 -17.36 -1.40
N HIS A 566 -6.66 -16.71 -1.41
CA HIS A 566 -7.15 -16.01 -2.59
C HIS A 566 -6.25 -14.80 -2.92
N VAL A 567 -5.91 -13.97 -1.94
CA VAL A 567 -5.04 -12.81 -2.13
C VAL A 567 -3.68 -13.24 -2.70
N ARG A 568 -3.05 -14.32 -2.19
CA ARG A 568 -1.78 -14.83 -2.73
C ARG A 568 -1.89 -15.21 -4.21
N LYS A 569 -3.01 -15.72 -4.66
CA LYS A 569 -3.24 -16.01 -6.09
C LYS A 569 -3.40 -14.74 -6.92
N LEU A 570 -3.97 -13.67 -6.34
CA LEU A 570 -4.18 -12.39 -7.02
C LEU A 570 -2.88 -11.58 -7.15
N ILE A 571 -1.97 -11.66 -6.18
CA ILE A 571 -0.69 -10.93 -6.19
C ILE A 571 0.40 -11.61 -7.01
N GLY A 572 0.18 -12.86 -7.44
CA GLY A 572 1.14 -13.60 -8.26
C GLY A 572 2.25 -14.29 -7.48
N SER A 573 3.42 -14.48 -8.10
CA SER A 573 4.56 -15.13 -7.47
C SER A 573 5.25 -14.23 -6.45
N PRO A 574 5.87 -14.79 -5.40
CA PRO A 574 6.65 -14.00 -4.44
C PRO A 574 7.65 -13.06 -5.11
N GLY A 575 7.72 -11.82 -4.64
CA GLY A 575 8.59 -10.79 -5.19
C GLY A 575 8.12 -10.15 -6.52
N SER A 576 6.95 -10.52 -7.05
CA SER A 576 6.35 -9.82 -8.20
C SER A 576 5.81 -8.45 -7.80
N HIS A 577 5.69 -7.54 -8.76
CA HIS A 577 5.06 -6.23 -8.54
C HIS A 577 3.55 -6.39 -8.43
N ILE A 578 2.95 -5.67 -7.48
CA ILE A 578 1.50 -5.64 -7.32
C ILE A 578 0.82 -5.04 -8.55
N ASP A 579 -0.24 -5.71 -9.03
CA ASP A 579 -1.09 -5.23 -10.12
C ASP A 579 -2.56 -5.36 -9.69
N ALA A 580 -3.15 -4.23 -9.32
CA ALA A 580 -4.53 -4.19 -8.84
C ALA A 580 -5.54 -4.56 -9.93
N LYS A 581 -5.26 -4.18 -11.19
CA LYS A 581 -6.11 -4.46 -12.36
C LYS A 581 -6.15 -5.94 -12.66
N THR A 582 -5.00 -6.57 -12.87
CA THR A 582 -4.89 -8.00 -13.14
C THR A 582 -5.49 -8.84 -12.00
N GLY A 583 -5.23 -8.44 -10.73
CA GLY A 583 -5.85 -9.09 -9.59
C GLY A 583 -7.37 -8.98 -9.59
N MET A 584 -7.94 -7.79 -9.87
CA MET A 584 -9.38 -7.59 -9.96
C MET A 584 -10.00 -8.36 -11.12
N GLU A 585 -9.38 -8.38 -12.29
CA GLU A 585 -9.81 -9.18 -13.44
C GLU A 585 -9.87 -10.68 -13.09
N SER A 586 -8.83 -11.19 -12.44
CA SER A 586 -8.76 -12.57 -11.97
C SER A 586 -9.84 -12.87 -10.92
N LEU A 587 -10.06 -11.94 -9.99
CA LEU A 587 -11.10 -12.05 -8.98
C LEU A 587 -12.50 -12.10 -9.60
N LEU A 588 -12.78 -11.24 -10.57
CA LEU A 588 -14.07 -11.17 -11.25
C LEU A 588 -14.30 -12.35 -12.22
N ALA A 589 -13.23 -12.86 -12.85
CA ALA A 589 -13.28 -14.06 -13.68
C ALA A 589 -13.42 -15.35 -12.85
N GLY A 590 -12.79 -15.36 -11.67
CA GLY A 590 -12.75 -16.51 -10.76
C GLY A 590 -13.87 -16.53 -9.71
N VAL A 591 -14.92 -15.70 -9.83
CA VAL A 591 -16.13 -15.81 -8.99
C VAL A 591 -16.83 -17.14 -9.30
N GLU A 592 -16.23 -18.24 -8.90
CA GLU A 592 -16.97 -19.46 -8.63
C GLU A 592 -17.92 -19.13 -7.47
N LEU A 593 -19.18 -18.93 -7.80
CA LEU A 593 -20.24 -19.02 -6.81
C LEU A 593 -20.03 -20.34 -6.04
N PRO A 594 -20.25 -20.37 -4.71
CA PRO A 594 -20.01 -21.55 -3.92
C PRO A 594 -20.66 -22.74 -4.61
N LYS A 595 -19.86 -23.77 -4.90
CA LYS A 595 -20.37 -25.02 -5.46
C LYS A 595 -21.40 -25.55 -4.47
N SER A 596 -22.64 -25.21 -4.69
CA SER A 596 -23.76 -25.96 -4.15
C SER A 596 -23.53 -27.41 -4.60
N LYS A 597 -23.67 -28.37 -3.70
CA LYS A 597 -23.61 -29.80 -4.03
C LYS A 597 -24.64 -30.22 -5.10
N ASN A 598 -25.50 -29.31 -5.55
CA ASN A 598 -26.39 -29.43 -6.70
C ASN A 598 -25.87 -28.52 -7.80
N THR A 599 -25.42 -29.10 -8.88
CA THR A 599 -25.03 -28.42 -10.13
C THR A 599 -26.24 -27.68 -10.68
N VAL A 600 -26.37 -26.39 -10.38
CA VAL A 600 -27.39 -25.55 -11.00
C VAL A 600 -26.90 -25.08 -12.37
N PRO A 601 -27.69 -25.23 -13.44
CA PRO A 601 -27.26 -24.97 -14.80
C PRO A 601 -27.29 -23.47 -15.15
N TYR A 602 -27.01 -22.60 -14.19
CA TYR A 602 -26.98 -21.15 -14.39
C TYR A 602 -26.01 -20.45 -13.43
N ILE A 603 -25.52 -19.28 -13.83
CA ILE A 603 -24.78 -18.33 -13.01
C ILE A 603 -25.52 -17.01 -12.97
N TYR A 604 -25.68 -16.39 -11.79
CA TYR A 604 -26.06 -14.99 -11.69
C TYR A 604 -24.81 -14.13 -11.75
N ASN A 605 -24.77 -13.23 -12.73
CA ASN A 605 -23.73 -12.21 -12.82
C ASN A 605 -24.25 -10.91 -12.16
N PRO A 606 -23.75 -10.54 -10.97
CA PRO A 606 -24.22 -9.35 -10.27
C PRO A 606 -23.81 -8.05 -10.97
N PHE A 607 -22.77 -8.06 -11.80
CA PHE A 607 -22.24 -6.89 -12.48
C PHE A 607 -23.10 -6.50 -13.69
N THR A 608 -23.44 -7.46 -14.53
CA THR A 608 -24.35 -7.26 -15.66
C THR A 608 -25.81 -7.40 -15.25
N ARG A 609 -26.06 -7.72 -13.96
CA ARG A 609 -27.38 -8.07 -13.42
C ARG A 609 -28.12 -9.07 -14.32
N SER A 610 -27.44 -10.12 -14.71
CA SER A 610 -28.00 -11.11 -15.63
C SER A 610 -27.81 -12.55 -15.12
N ILE A 611 -28.77 -13.40 -15.51
CA ILE A 611 -28.66 -14.85 -15.35
C ILE A 611 -28.03 -15.40 -16.64
N VAL A 612 -26.86 -16.00 -16.50
CA VAL A 612 -26.14 -16.68 -17.57
C VAL A 612 -26.41 -18.18 -17.45
N ILE A 613 -26.90 -18.79 -18.50
CA ILE A 613 -27.13 -20.23 -18.54
C ILE A 613 -25.84 -20.91 -18.93
N ILE A 614 -25.36 -21.83 -18.07
CA ILE A 614 -24.08 -22.55 -18.24
C ILE A 614 -24.25 -24.04 -18.51
N GLY A 615 -25.47 -24.54 -18.44
CA GLY A 615 -25.75 -25.96 -18.64
C GLY A 615 -27.10 -26.21 -19.28
N GLU A 616 -27.34 -27.44 -19.66
CA GLU A 616 -28.62 -27.88 -20.25
C GLU A 616 -29.71 -28.02 -19.18
N GLY A 617 -30.97 -27.91 -19.58
CA GLY A 617 -32.11 -28.21 -18.71
C GLY A 617 -32.84 -26.99 -18.13
N VAL A 618 -32.40 -25.75 -18.38
CA VAL A 618 -33.18 -24.57 -18.01
C VAL A 618 -34.34 -24.37 -18.95
N VAL A 619 -35.57 -24.45 -18.39
CA VAL A 619 -36.81 -24.34 -19.13
C VAL A 619 -37.34 -22.91 -19.17
N CYS A 620 -37.19 -22.18 -18.06
CA CYS A 620 -37.68 -20.82 -17.95
C CYS A 620 -36.92 -20.01 -16.89
N VAL A 621 -36.73 -18.72 -17.16
CA VAL A 621 -36.27 -17.72 -16.17
C VAL A 621 -37.34 -16.64 -16.05
N GLU A 622 -37.85 -16.41 -14.86
CA GLU A 622 -38.82 -15.38 -14.53
C GLU A 622 -38.28 -14.41 -13.49
N VAL A 623 -38.46 -13.13 -13.67
CA VAL A 623 -38.06 -12.07 -12.75
C VAL A 623 -39.32 -11.40 -12.22
N PHE A 624 -39.46 -11.32 -10.92
CA PHE A 624 -40.59 -10.73 -10.22
C PHE A 624 -40.18 -9.48 -9.44
N ALA A 625 -41.08 -8.51 -9.36
CA ALA A 625 -41.02 -7.49 -8.29
C ALA A 625 -41.41 -8.10 -6.94
N VAL A 626 -41.17 -7.36 -5.85
CA VAL A 626 -41.46 -7.81 -4.49
C VAL A 626 -42.96 -8.08 -4.26
N ASP A 627 -43.82 -7.38 -4.98
CA ASP A 627 -45.27 -7.55 -4.96
C ASP A 627 -45.78 -8.77 -5.77
N GLY A 628 -44.87 -9.54 -6.36
CA GLY A 628 -45.21 -10.71 -7.18
C GLY A 628 -45.46 -10.42 -8.65
N THR A 629 -45.41 -9.16 -9.11
CA THR A 629 -45.59 -8.81 -10.53
C THR A 629 -44.45 -9.38 -11.37
N VAL A 630 -44.78 -10.07 -12.47
CA VAL A 630 -43.78 -10.60 -13.41
C VAL A 630 -43.23 -9.45 -14.24
N LEU A 631 -41.93 -9.15 -14.04
CA LEU A 631 -41.21 -8.10 -14.76
C LEU A 631 -40.60 -8.60 -16.06
N LYS A 632 -40.16 -9.85 -16.08
CA LYS A 632 -39.55 -10.47 -17.25
C LYS A 632 -39.73 -11.98 -17.23
N ARG A 633 -39.91 -12.57 -18.39
CA ARG A 633 -39.96 -14.02 -18.58
C ARG A 633 -39.24 -14.41 -19.86
N LYS A 634 -38.35 -15.38 -19.78
CA LYS A 634 -37.65 -15.96 -20.94
C LYS A 634 -37.76 -17.49 -20.86
N ASN A 635 -38.31 -18.09 -21.89
CA ASN A 635 -38.40 -19.53 -22.05
C ASN A 635 -37.16 -20.02 -22.81
N ARG A 636 -36.51 -21.09 -22.30
CA ARG A 636 -35.29 -21.73 -22.86
C ARG A 636 -34.24 -20.70 -23.28
N PRO A 637 -33.79 -19.83 -22.35
CA PRO A 637 -32.85 -18.77 -22.68
C PRO A 637 -31.48 -19.38 -23.07
N VAL A 638 -30.98 -18.97 -24.24
CA VAL A 638 -29.60 -19.28 -24.71
C VAL A 638 -28.66 -18.08 -24.52
N GLU A 639 -29.21 -16.90 -24.31
CA GLU A 639 -28.50 -15.65 -24.02
C GLU A 639 -28.71 -15.22 -22.56
N PRO A 640 -27.82 -14.42 -21.99
CA PRO A 640 -28.00 -13.88 -20.64
C PRO A 640 -29.35 -13.18 -20.46
N VAL A 641 -30.02 -13.50 -19.37
CA VAL A 641 -31.32 -12.87 -19.02
C VAL A 641 -31.07 -11.70 -18.10
N HIS A 642 -31.10 -10.49 -18.63
CA HIS A 642 -30.88 -9.26 -17.86
C HIS A 642 -32.04 -9.02 -16.87
N ILE A 643 -31.70 -8.66 -15.63
CA ILE A 643 -32.62 -8.38 -14.52
C ILE A 643 -32.86 -6.87 -14.45
N PRO A 644 -34.11 -6.40 -14.57
CA PRO A 644 -34.42 -4.98 -14.49
C PRO A 644 -33.98 -4.32 -13.20
N GLU A 645 -33.56 -3.07 -13.24
CA GLU A 645 -33.17 -2.28 -12.08
C GLU A 645 -34.32 -2.11 -11.08
N GLY A 646 -34.02 -1.90 -9.82
CA GLY A 646 -34.96 -1.66 -8.74
C GLY A 646 -34.50 -2.26 -7.41
N ALA A 647 -35.21 -1.99 -6.32
CA ALA A 647 -34.78 -2.35 -4.97
C ALA A 647 -34.69 -3.86 -4.89
N MET A 648 -35.43 -4.69 -4.69
CA MET A 648 -35.27 -6.15 -4.57
C MET A 648 -35.95 -6.85 -5.76
N ARG A 649 -35.35 -7.94 -6.25
CA ARG A 649 -35.96 -8.80 -7.28
C ARG A 649 -35.96 -10.24 -6.83
N ILE A 650 -37.00 -10.97 -7.16
CA ILE A 650 -37.08 -12.41 -7.00
C ILE A 650 -36.96 -13.03 -8.40
N VAL A 651 -35.98 -13.92 -8.57
CA VAL A 651 -35.78 -14.62 -9.84
C VAL A 651 -36.08 -16.10 -9.60
N ARG A 652 -37.02 -16.62 -10.38
CA ARG A 652 -37.33 -18.05 -10.45
C ARG A 652 -36.69 -18.64 -11.69
N ILE A 653 -35.88 -19.67 -11.52
CA ILE A 653 -35.28 -20.41 -12.62
C ILE A 653 -35.85 -21.83 -12.55
N THR A 654 -36.63 -22.17 -13.56
CA THR A 654 -37.24 -23.47 -13.69
C THR A 654 -36.39 -24.35 -14.58
N THR A 655 -36.02 -25.51 -14.09
CA THR A 655 -35.26 -26.54 -14.82
C THR A 655 -36.16 -27.73 -15.11
N SER A 656 -35.72 -28.68 -15.90
CA SER A 656 -36.41 -29.94 -16.15
C SER A 656 -36.59 -30.80 -14.89
N THR A 657 -35.86 -30.52 -13.81
CA THR A 657 -35.85 -31.29 -12.57
C THR A 657 -36.38 -30.52 -11.36
N GLY A 658 -36.70 -29.23 -11.47
CA GLY A 658 -37.18 -28.41 -10.37
C GLY A 658 -37.07 -26.92 -10.59
N SER A 659 -37.31 -26.13 -9.54
CA SER A 659 -37.19 -24.68 -9.59
C SER A 659 -36.27 -24.15 -8.52
N HIS A 660 -35.44 -23.15 -8.87
CA HIS A 660 -34.55 -22.40 -8.00
C HIS A 660 -35.05 -20.97 -7.84
N ILE A 661 -34.96 -20.42 -6.66
CA ILE A 661 -35.36 -19.04 -6.35
C ILE A 661 -34.15 -18.27 -5.84
N LEU A 662 -33.85 -17.15 -6.47
CA LEU A 662 -32.84 -16.19 -6.08
C LEU A 662 -33.51 -14.90 -5.61
N LYS A 663 -33.01 -14.32 -4.53
CA LYS A 663 -33.29 -12.91 -4.14
C LYS A 663 -32.09 -12.07 -4.56
N ILE A 664 -32.30 -11.06 -5.38
CA ILE A 664 -31.27 -10.23 -5.98
C ILE A 664 -31.54 -8.77 -5.68
#